data_71d42949f84e2cd261aaea9d3216fe7a
#
_entry.id   71d42949f84e2cd261aaea9d3216fe7a
#
_cell.length_a   1.000
_cell.length_b   1.000
_cell.length_c   1.000
_cell.angle_alpha   90.00
_cell.angle_beta   90.00
_cell.angle_gamma   90.00
#
_symmetry.space_group_name_H-M   'P 1'
#
loop_
_entity.id
_entity.type
_entity.pdbx_description
1 polymer ?
#
loop_
_entity_poly.entity_id
_entity_poly.type
_entity_poly.pdbx_seq_one_letter_code
_entity_poly.pdbx_strand_id
1 'polypeptide(L)'
;MQTINFGIDLGTTNSLIARFTGSQAEVFKNPVGLKETLPSCVAFRKERIWVGDKAREWLLKDPLNVFSSFKRKMGTTETFSVPSRQETIAPIDLSALVLKELKNFIHTGEIPESVVITIPASFDTVQSNATKQAGLEAGFREVVLLQEPIAASLAYFNRHTLEKESGKWLVYDLGGGTFDVALIGIEDNEMRVLDHQGNNYLGGVDFDHSLVMEVLVPELIRQTGQMDLASQLLTHKARYEKLYYVLLLKAEEAKKELTTRLSTEIEVTFETDEGDELDLLIPVDRDQFNAVIRERIDDTVSMLETIMARNNLSTADISEIVLIGGSTYIPYVRATLAERTGLTVNTDADPTTAVAVGAAYFAGNTPVRQPAQPKPERIASAPAIQIQTGYNKTTKDLEEYISASADGVIEELFYRITRADGGFDTTLRPLTARFGEFVGLLPNRVNTFTISVYDGYNNPVPVQVEPVSITHGLFSLYGQPLPEDICIEVDDLMNNATRCELIFSRNSVLPLTKTIYREMSRTIRKGSDESLIINLLEGDATQHPSTNKNIGVIEVRATDLPADLIKGSDVELKIDMSESRDVSVSVHLSMTDQQIDEVFSPTQRYVSLTKLRDEIQELRGQLDFDLQKALQNEEYETAAQLQELVDRARKLYEQARQAQPDTLTDEKYQLDEAKRKLARQLYTTGPVSNRVIRTKERYYGLMESLQNWAHTLQEIPPKQREEIQQLKDNEPEAMRGNNYFRVESQYAHCRRVYHNTVLYTPTLLAYFFHIYAGLSPQEFTDYQRAQAEIKRGEKALDRQNYDELRGVFLNLLGLAKNTEVIETRIKGTGLG
;
A
#
# COMPACT_ATOMS: atom_id res chain seq x y z
N MET A 1 26.78 3.82 -17.06
CA MET A 1 26.35 4.07 -15.66
C MET A 1 26.72 2.85 -14.83
N GLN A 2 27.06 3.06 -13.57
CA GLN A 2 27.26 1.96 -12.63
C GLN A 2 25.90 1.47 -12.16
N THR A 3 25.68 0.14 -12.11
CA THR A 3 24.47 -0.49 -11.60
C THR A 3 24.66 -0.90 -10.14
N ILE A 4 23.56 -1.09 -9.40
CA ILE A 4 23.60 -1.42 -7.98
C ILE A 4 24.27 -2.78 -7.73
N ASN A 5 23.90 -3.80 -8.48
CA ASN A 5 24.40 -5.18 -8.47
C ASN A 5 24.12 -6.04 -7.23
N PHE A 6 23.82 -5.44 -6.06
CA PHE A 6 23.60 -6.18 -4.81
C PHE A 6 22.10 -6.21 -4.45
N GLY A 7 21.60 -7.40 -4.17
CA GLY A 7 20.23 -7.64 -3.70
C GLY A 7 20.24 -8.34 -2.34
N ILE A 8 19.40 -7.89 -1.44
CA ILE A 8 19.21 -8.47 -0.10
C ILE A 8 17.77 -8.90 0.07
N ASP A 9 17.58 -10.14 0.47
CA ASP A 9 16.36 -10.61 1.08
C ASP A 9 16.46 -10.40 2.60
N LEU A 10 15.71 -9.40 3.11
CA LEU A 10 15.62 -9.16 4.54
C LEU A 10 14.39 -9.92 5.09
N GLY A 11 14.54 -11.20 5.37
CA GLY A 11 13.46 -12.06 5.84
C GLY A 11 13.19 -11.95 7.34
N THR A 12 11.99 -12.37 7.77
CA THR A 12 11.59 -12.41 9.19
C THR A 12 12.44 -13.38 10.00
N THR A 13 12.78 -14.53 9.42
CA THR A 13 13.53 -15.61 10.09
C THR A 13 14.96 -15.71 9.58
N ASN A 14 15.17 -15.61 8.29
CA ASN A 14 16.48 -15.69 7.64
C ASN A 14 16.62 -14.58 6.61
N SER A 15 17.83 -14.05 6.47
CA SER A 15 18.19 -13.03 5.49
C SER A 15 19.36 -13.50 4.62
N LEU A 16 19.41 -13.04 3.39
CA LEU A 16 20.42 -13.41 2.39
C LEU A 16 20.90 -12.19 1.63
N ILE A 17 22.10 -12.27 1.10
CA ILE A 17 22.63 -11.27 0.17
C ILE A 17 23.15 -11.97 -1.10
N ALA A 18 22.78 -11.43 -2.25
CA ALA A 18 23.22 -11.92 -3.55
C ALA A 18 23.80 -10.77 -4.39
N ARG A 19 24.59 -11.12 -5.40
CA ARG A 19 25.23 -10.19 -6.33
C ARG A 19 24.95 -10.62 -7.77
N PHE A 20 24.64 -9.65 -8.60
CA PHE A 20 24.62 -9.84 -10.05
C PHE A 20 26.01 -9.67 -10.63
N THR A 21 26.50 -10.67 -11.38
CA THR A 21 27.85 -10.71 -11.95
C THR A 21 27.91 -10.22 -13.39
N GLY A 22 26.78 -9.70 -13.92
CA GLY A 22 26.64 -9.28 -15.32
C GLY A 22 25.95 -10.33 -16.21
N SER A 23 25.85 -11.57 -15.77
CA SER A 23 25.16 -12.66 -16.49
C SER A 23 24.29 -13.53 -15.60
N GLN A 24 24.67 -13.69 -14.33
CA GLN A 24 23.92 -14.50 -13.34
C GLN A 24 24.00 -13.87 -11.96
N ALA A 25 23.09 -14.26 -11.09
CA ALA A 25 23.09 -13.87 -9.68
C ALA A 25 23.72 -14.98 -8.83
N GLU A 26 24.59 -14.58 -7.90
CA GLU A 26 25.29 -15.47 -6.97
C GLU A 26 24.94 -15.07 -5.53
N VAL A 27 24.56 -16.06 -4.71
CA VAL A 27 24.29 -15.86 -3.27
C VAL A 27 25.60 -15.95 -2.51
N PHE A 28 25.89 -14.96 -1.67
CA PHE A 28 27.04 -15.00 -0.79
C PHE A 28 26.82 -15.95 0.40
N LYS A 29 27.88 -16.61 0.82
CA LYS A 29 27.86 -17.53 1.95
C LYS A 29 28.51 -16.89 3.17
N ASN A 30 27.92 -17.18 4.33
CA ASN A 30 28.54 -16.81 5.60
C ASN A 30 29.99 -17.33 5.68
N PRO A 31 30.98 -16.48 5.91
CA PRO A 31 32.37 -16.93 6.09
C PRO A 31 32.55 -17.98 7.18
N VAL A 32 31.65 -18.02 8.15
CA VAL A 32 31.59 -19.00 9.23
C VAL A 32 30.46 -20.00 8.95
N GLY A 33 30.80 -21.24 8.68
CA GLY A 33 29.85 -22.33 8.45
C GLY A 33 29.35 -22.47 7.01
N LEU A 34 29.71 -21.55 6.08
CA LEU A 34 29.42 -21.58 4.65
C LEU A 34 27.92 -21.71 4.28
N LYS A 35 27.03 -21.31 5.18
CA LYS A 35 25.59 -21.22 4.93
C LYS A 35 25.25 -20.02 4.06
N GLU A 36 24.26 -20.13 3.20
CA GLU A 36 23.75 -19.03 2.36
C GLU A 36 22.82 -18.10 3.17
N THR A 37 22.22 -18.62 4.22
CA THR A 37 21.26 -17.89 5.06
C THR A 37 21.93 -17.37 6.32
N LEU A 38 21.57 -16.15 6.73
CA LEU A 38 21.86 -15.56 8.02
C LEU A 38 20.55 -15.53 8.84
N PRO A 39 20.43 -16.21 9.99
CA PRO A 39 19.27 -16.03 10.85
C PRO A 39 19.07 -14.55 11.21
N SER A 40 17.85 -14.01 11.02
CA SER A 40 17.47 -12.65 11.40
C SER A 40 17.30 -12.56 12.91
N CYS A 41 18.40 -12.73 13.63
CA CYS A 41 18.48 -12.86 15.06
C CYS A 41 19.66 -12.03 15.60
N VAL A 42 19.42 -11.25 16.66
CA VAL A 42 20.42 -10.37 17.30
C VAL A 42 20.44 -10.64 18.79
N ALA A 43 21.63 -10.81 19.38
CA ALA A 43 21.83 -11.02 20.81
C ALA A 43 22.76 -9.96 21.40
N PHE A 44 22.41 -9.47 22.59
CA PHE A 44 23.18 -8.50 23.34
C PHE A 44 23.81 -9.16 24.58
N ARG A 45 25.13 -9.03 24.73
CA ARG A 45 25.86 -9.50 25.92
C ARG A 45 26.81 -8.41 26.37
N LYS A 46 26.40 -7.62 27.35
CA LYS A 46 27.15 -6.44 27.77
C LYS A 46 27.47 -5.58 26.52
N GLU A 47 28.74 -5.28 26.27
CA GLU A 47 29.21 -4.48 25.13
C GLU A 47 29.21 -5.22 23.80
N ARG A 48 29.03 -6.55 23.78
CA ARG A 48 29.09 -7.35 22.55
C ARG A 48 27.70 -7.52 21.94
N ILE A 49 27.66 -7.42 20.62
CA ILE A 49 26.48 -7.72 19.82
C ILE A 49 26.82 -8.92 18.93
N TRP A 50 25.94 -9.91 18.92
CA TRP A 50 26.01 -11.05 18.03
C TRP A 50 24.82 -11.04 17.08
N VAL A 51 25.06 -11.42 15.85
CA VAL A 51 24.03 -11.51 14.82
C VAL A 51 24.09 -12.91 14.19
N GLY A 52 22.93 -13.42 13.75
CA GLY A 52 22.82 -14.70 13.07
C GLY A 52 22.95 -15.93 13.96
N ASP A 53 23.67 -16.95 13.50
CA ASP A 53 23.76 -18.26 14.17
C ASP A 53 24.21 -18.13 15.63
N LYS A 54 25.21 -17.30 15.90
CA LYS A 54 25.69 -17.07 17.28
C LYS A 54 24.64 -16.46 18.19
N ALA A 55 23.82 -15.55 17.66
CA ALA A 55 22.71 -14.97 18.41
C ALA A 55 21.64 -16.03 18.69
N ARG A 56 21.31 -16.87 17.69
CA ARG A 56 20.33 -17.93 17.82
C ARG A 56 20.75 -18.99 18.85
N GLU A 57 22.03 -19.41 18.88
CA GLU A 57 22.57 -20.32 19.90
C GLU A 57 22.43 -19.75 21.31
N TRP A 58 22.39 -18.42 21.43
CA TRP A 58 22.29 -17.75 22.73
C TRP A 58 20.87 -17.78 23.29
N LEU A 59 19.84 -18.08 22.49
CA LEU A 59 18.45 -18.27 22.93
C LEU A 59 18.33 -19.31 24.08
N LEU A 60 19.11 -20.39 24.03
CA LEU A 60 19.09 -21.43 25.08
C LEU A 60 19.74 -20.98 26.37
N LYS A 61 20.55 -19.89 26.38
CA LYS A 61 21.33 -19.44 27.55
C LYS A 61 20.73 -18.19 28.17
N ASP A 62 20.33 -17.21 27.36
CA ASP A 62 19.83 -15.93 27.82
C ASP A 62 18.82 -15.34 26.84
N PRO A 63 17.62 -15.98 26.72
CA PRO A 63 16.64 -15.63 25.73
C PRO A 63 16.14 -14.18 25.82
N LEU A 64 16.14 -13.56 27.02
CA LEU A 64 15.67 -12.20 27.20
C LEU A 64 16.56 -11.12 26.56
N ASN A 65 17.78 -11.46 26.19
CA ASN A 65 18.70 -10.59 25.47
C ASN A 65 18.89 -11.00 24.02
N VAL A 66 17.97 -11.82 23.45
CA VAL A 66 17.99 -12.28 22.07
C VAL A 66 16.69 -11.90 21.39
N PHE A 67 16.81 -11.27 20.24
CA PHE A 67 15.68 -10.73 19.49
C PHE A 67 15.61 -11.34 18.09
N SER A 68 14.44 -11.82 17.72
CA SER A 68 14.10 -12.37 16.39
C SER A 68 12.73 -11.85 15.95
N SER A 69 12.33 -12.12 14.70
CA SER A 69 11.02 -11.74 14.14
C SER A 69 10.67 -10.25 14.21
N PHE A 70 11.64 -9.38 14.48
CA PHE A 70 11.45 -7.93 14.61
C PHE A 70 11.01 -7.26 13.31
N LYS A 71 11.19 -7.89 12.14
CA LYS A 71 10.66 -7.41 10.84
C LYS A 71 9.13 -7.22 10.90
N ARG A 72 8.40 -8.06 11.66
CA ARG A 72 6.94 -7.96 11.84
C ARG A 72 6.52 -6.69 12.60
N LYS A 73 7.44 -6.08 13.34
CA LYS A 73 7.23 -4.83 14.09
C LYS A 73 7.81 -3.61 13.38
N MET A 74 8.29 -3.78 12.13
CA MET A 74 8.72 -2.65 11.31
C MET A 74 7.54 -1.69 11.07
N GLY A 75 7.81 -0.39 11.13
CA GLY A 75 6.78 0.62 11.01
C GLY A 75 5.93 0.84 12.27
N THR A 76 6.32 0.27 13.41
CA THR A 76 5.63 0.48 14.69
C THR A 76 6.49 1.28 15.67
N THR A 77 5.86 1.82 16.72
CA THR A 77 6.55 2.49 17.83
C THR A 77 7.06 1.53 18.90
N GLU A 78 6.96 0.22 18.68
CA GLU A 78 7.42 -0.76 19.64
C GLU A 78 8.94 -0.78 19.76
N THR A 79 9.41 -1.03 20.96
CA THR A 79 10.81 -1.22 21.27
C THR A 79 11.00 -2.51 22.05
N PHE A 80 12.16 -3.11 21.90
CA PHE A 80 12.57 -4.29 22.65
C PHE A 80 13.44 -3.86 23.83
N SER A 81 13.11 -4.33 25.03
CA SER A 81 13.95 -4.10 26.21
C SER A 81 15.19 -5.00 26.16
N VAL A 82 16.37 -4.43 26.35
CA VAL A 82 17.67 -5.13 26.42
C VAL A 82 18.14 -5.14 27.88
N PRO A 83 17.79 -6.15 28.68
CA PRO A 83 18.07 -6.16 30.13
C PRO A 83 19.56 -6.06 30.44
N SER A 84 20.42 -6.68 29.64
CA SER A 84 21.87 -6.66 29.85
C SER A 84 22.52 -5.28 29.70
N ARG A 85 21.81 -4.31 29.09
CA ARG A 85 22.26 -2.95 28.84
C ARG A 85 21.39 -1.88 29.49
N GLN A 86 20.24 -2.26 30.03
CA GLN A 86 19.23 -1.34 30.59
C GLN A 86 18.76 -0.28 29.54
N GLU A 87 18.68 -0.67 28.29
CA GLU A 87 18.26 0.16 27.18
C GLU A 87 17.11 -0.48 26.39
N THR A 88 16.50 0.26 25.49
CA THR A 88 15.54 -0.26 24.52
C THR A 88 16.07 -0.08 23.11
N ILE A 89 15.71 -0.99 22.22
CA ILE A 89 16.13 -0.96 20.81
C ILE A 89 14.91 -1.09 19.90
N ALA A 90 14.89 -0.33 18.78
CA ALA A 90 13.79 -0.37 17.83
C ALA A 90 13.96 -1.50 16.78
N PRO A 91 12.87 -1.93 16.12
CA PRO A 91 12.94 -2.90 15.02
C PRO A 91 13.86 -2.46 13.88
N ILE A 92 13.92 -1.16 13.60
CA ILE A 92 14.80 -0.56 12.59
C ILE A 92 16.27 -0.83 12.92
N ASP A 93 16.69 -0.56 14.17
CA ASP A 93 18.08 -0.77 14.61
C ASP A 93 18.48 -2.25 14.53
N LEU A 94 17.58 -3.17 14.96
CA LEU A 94 17.83 -4.61 14.88
C LEU A 94 17.99 -5.08 13.43
N SER A 95 17.14 -4.55 12.53
CA SER A 95 17.22 -4.82 11.09
C SER A 95 18.52 -4.27 10.47
N ALA A 96 18.93 -3.06 10.90
CA ALA A 96 20.19 -2.48 10.46
C ALA A 96 21.41 -3.32 10.89
N LEU A 97 21.39 -3.92 12.08
CA LEU A 97 22.45 -4.84 12.52
C LEU A 97 22.52 -6.10 11.65
N VAL A 98 21.38 -6.68 11.25
CA VAL A 98 21.35 -7.83 10.32
C VAL A 98 21.87 -7.43 8.93
N LEU A 99 21.43 -6.30 8.41
CA LEU A 99 21.90 -5.78 7.11
C LEU A 99 23.40 -5.49 7.14
N LYS A 100 23.93 -4.97 8.23
CA LYS A 100 25.36 -4.73 8.43
C LYS A 100 26.15 -6.02 8.48
N GLU A 101 25.61 -7.08 9.10
CA GLU A 101 26.26 -8.39 9.14
C GLU A 101 26.27 -9.06 7.74
N LEU A 102 25.23 -8.92 6.94
CA LEU A 102 25.19 -9.41 5.56
C LEU A 102 26.28 -8.77 4.69
N LYS A 103 26.66 -7.51 4.93
CA LYS A 103 27.77 -6.88 4.22
C LYS A 103 29.09 -7.61 4.46
N ASN A 104 29.26 -8.25 5.63
CA ASN A 104 30.46 -9.02 5.97
C ASN A 104 30.56 -10.34 5.21
N PHE A 105 29.48 -10.79 4.54
CA PHE A 105 29.51 -11.98 3.67
C PHE A 105 30.21 -11.71 2.34
N ILE A 106 30.35 -10.44 1.96
CA ILE A 106 30.97 -10.04 0.69
C ILE A 106 32.49 -10.23 0.79
N HIS A 107 32.97 -11.27 0.18
CA HIS A 107 34.40 -11.64 0.16
C HIS A 107 35.16 -11.20 -1.10
N THR A 108 34.47 -10.49 -2.02
CA THR A 108 35.07 -10.04 -3.30
C THR A 108 35.87 -8.74 -3.17
N GLY A 109 35.92 -8.15 -1.95
CA GLY A 109 36.60 -6.87 -1.71
C GLY A 109 35.77 -5.65 -2.13
N GLU A 110 34.56 -5.83 -2.62
CA GLU A 110 33.65 -4.75 -2.97
C GLU A 110 32.94 -4.22 -1.71
N ILE A 111 32.72 -2.91 -1.68
CA ILE A 111 31.96 -2.24 -0.63
C ILE A 111 30.73 -1.63 -1.29
N PRO A 112 29.54 -2.27 -1.20
CA PRO A 112 28.35 -1.75 -1.83
C PRO A 112 27.89 -0.46 -1.12
N GLU A 113 27.76 0.62 -1.88
CA GLU A 113 27.17 1.87 -1.43
C GLU A 113 25.65 1.89 -1.69
N SER A 114 25.19 1.16 -2.71
CA SER A 114 23.79 1.05 -3.10
C SER A 114 23.34 -0.41 -3.04
N VAL A 115 22.07 -0.64 -2.66
CA VAL A 115 21.50 -1.98 -2.51
C VAL A 115 20.03 -2.02 -2.85
N VAL A 116 19.55 -3.15 -3.38
CA VAL A 116 18.13 -3.49 -3.45
C VAL A 116 17.77 -4.33 -2.23
N ILE A 117 16.78 -3.92 -1.44
CA ILE A 117 16.27 -4.69 -0.29
C ILE A 117 14.84 -5.08 -0.56
N THR A 118 14.50 -6.37 -0.32
CA THR A 118 13.14 -6.84 -0.57
C THR A 118 12.20 -6.58 0.60
N ILE A 119 10.92 -6.38 0.24
CA ILE A 119 9.82 -6.19 1.17
C ILE A 119 8.63 -7.05 0.73
N PRO A 120 7.78 -7.51 1.67
CA PRO A 120 6.49 -8.12 1.33
C PRO A 120 5.65 -7.21 0.43
N ALA A 121 4.86 -7.79 -0.48
CA ALA A 121 3.97 -7.01 -1.35
C ALA A 121 2.90 -6.25 -0.54
N SER A 122 2.48 -6.83 0.58
CA SER A 122 1.49 -6.29 1.52
C SER A 122 2.03 -5.22 2.48
N PHE A 123 3.35 -4.92 2.47
CA PHE A 123 3.89 -3.83 3.30
C PHE A 123 3.31 -2.49 2.88
N ASP A 124 2.84 -1.73 3.87
CA ASP A 124 2.39 -0.36 3.68
C ASP A 124 3.57 0.62 3.55
N THR A 125 3.25 1.87 3.25
CA THR A 125 4.24 2.95 3.11
C THR A 125 5.11 3.12 4.36
N VAL A 126 4.54 2.98 5.55
CA VAL A 126 5.27 3.13 6.83
C VAL A 126 6.29 2.00 7.02
N GLN A 127 5.89 0.76 6.77
CA GLN A 127 6.75 -0.43 6.86
C GLN A 127 7.88 -0.39 5.80
N SER A 128 7.54 0.05 4.60
CA SER A 128 8.49 0.22 3.49
C SER A 128 9.57 1.25 3.85
N ASN A 129 9.16 2.42 4.35
CA ASN A 129 10.10 3.46 4.76
C ASN A 129 10.97 3.04 5.95
N ALA A 130 10.42 2.30 6.92
CA ALA A 130 11.17 1.74 8.03
C ALA A 130 12.26 0.77 7.54
N THR A 131 11.95 -0.07 6.53
CA THR A 131 12.93 -0.98 5.91
C THR A 131 14.03 -0.22 5.18
N LYS A 132 13.65 0.82 4.43
CA LYS A 132 14.61 1.71 3.76
C LYS A 132 15.54 2.40 4.76
N GLN A 133 14.97 2.91 5.86
CA GLN A 133 15.73 3.54 6.94
C GLN A 133 16.74 2.57 7.57
N ALA A 134 16.33 1.32 7.84
CA ALA A 134 17.24 0.29 8.34
C ALA A 134 18.44 0.05 7.41
N GLY A 135 18.22 0.09 6.10
CA GLY A 135 19.29 0.00 5.10
C GLY A 135 20.25 1.20 5.15
N LEU A 136 19.73 2.42 5.29
CA LEU A 136 20.56 3.62 5.45
C LEU A 136 21.38 3.58 6.75
N GLU A 137 20.81 3.12 7.86
CA GLU A 137 21.50 2.93 9.14
C GLU A 137 22.54 1.80 9.11
N ALA A 138 22.36 0.81 8.25
CA ALA A 138 23.37 -0.21 7.97
C ALA A 138 24.57 0.34 7.16
N GLY A 139 24.51 1.62 6.75
CA GLY A 139 25.57 2.33 6.05
C GLY A 139 25.55 2.17 4.52
N PHE A 140 24.39 1.86 3.94
CA PHE A 140 24.16 2.06 2.51
C PHE A 140 23.81 3.54 2.26
N ARG A 141 24.26 4.09 1.15
CA ARG A 141 23.93 5.46 0.75
C ARG A 141 22.61 5.53 -0.02
N GLU A 142 22.33 4.46 -0.77
CA GLU A 142 21.13 4.34 -1.57
C GLU A 142 20.49 2.98 -1.32
N VAL A 143 19.20 2.99 -1.02
CA VAL A 143 18.38 1.80 -0.81
C VAL A 143 17.19 1.86 -1.77
N VAL A 144 17.10 0.87 -2.64
CA VAL A 144 15.95 0.66 -3.52
C VAL A 144 15.15 -0.52 -2.97
N LEU A 145 13.83 -0.35 -2.84
CA LEU A 145 12.96 -1.41 -2.37
C LEU A 145 12.38 -2.21 -3.54
N LEU A 146 12.23 -3.52 -3.35
CA LEU A 146 11.62 -4.41 -4.33
C LEU A 146 10.66 -5.38 -3.63
N GLN A 147 9.46 -5.58 -4.18
CA GLN A 147 8.51 -6.54 -3.63
C GLN A 147 9.00 -7.99 -3.78
N GLU A 148 8.90 -8.80 -2.71
CA GLU A 148 9.34 -10.20 -2.65
C GLU A 148 8.80 -11.07 -3.79
N PRO A 149 7.48 -11.06 -4.13
CA PRO A 149 6.97 -11.87 -5.24
C PRO A 149 7.51 -11.44 -6.61
N ILE A 150 7.84 -10.16 -6.79
CA ILE A 150 8.50 -9.67 -8.01
C ILE A 150 9.93 -10.23 -8.09
N ALA A 151 10.67 -10.11 -6.99
CA ALA A 151 12.03 -10.66 -6.91
C ALA A 151 12.03 -12.16 -7.20
N ALA A 152 11.15 -12.92 -6.56
CA ALA A 152 11.01 -14.35 -6.79
C ALA A 152 10.71 -14.70 -8.25
N SER A 153 9.79 -13.95 -8.87
CA SER A 153 9.47 -14.12 -10.29
C SER A 153 10.67 -13.86 -11.18
N LEU A 154 11.45 -12.80 -10.93
CA LEU A 154 12.67 -12.52 -11.68
C LEU A 154 13.69 -13.68 -11.58
N ALA A 155 13.86 -14.28 -10.39
CA ALA A 155 14.70 -15.44 -10.21
C ALA A 155 14.20 -16.64 -10.99
N TYR A 156 12.91 -16.91 -10.94
CA TYR A 156 12.28 -18.05 -11.61
C TYR A 156 12.41 -17.93 -13.13
N PHE A 157 11.97 -16.83 -13.71
CA PHE A 157 11.92 -16.63 -15.17
C PHE A 157 13.30 -16.48 -15.80
N ASN A 158 14.30 -15.93 -15.10
CA ASN A 158 15.67 -15.86 -15.61
C ASN A 158 16.42 -17.20 -15.58
N ARG A 159 15.95 -18.18 -14.80
CA ARG A 159 16.52 -19.56 -14.79
C ARG A 159 15.90 -20.47 -15.82
N HIS A 160 14.63 -20.27 -16.17
CA HIS A 160 13.85 -21.16 -17.04
C HIS A 160 13.73 -20.51 -18.42
N THR A 161 14.11 -21.27 -19.46
CA THR A 161 13.76 -20.92 -20.83
C THR A 161 12.26 -21.19 -20.98
N LEU A 162 11.43 -20.15 -20.92
CA LEU A 162 9.99 -20.31 -21.05
C LEU A 162 9.65 -20.83 -22.45
N GLU A 163 8.91 -21.94 -22.51
CA GLU A 163 8.34 -22.44 -23.77
C GLU A 163 7.25 -21.51 -24.32
N LYS A 164 6.65 -20.66 -23.43
CA LYS A 164 5.65 -19.65 -23.78
C LYS A 164 6.15 -18.24 -23.44
N GLU A 165 6.07 -17.35 -24.40
CA GLU A 165 6.47 -15.95 -24.26
C GLU A 165 5.45 -15.11 -23.46
N SER A 166 4.25 -15.64 -23.21
CA SER A 166 3.17 -14.98 -22.46
C SER A 166 2.41 -15.97 -21.58
N GLY A 167 1.85 -15.47 -20.47
CA GLY A 167 1.06 -16.28 -19.54
C GLY A 167 0.82 -15.58 -18.21
N LYS A 168 0.09 -16.27 -17.32
CA LYS A 168 -0.18 -15.82 -15.94
C LYS A 168 0.26 -16.89 -14.96
N TRP A 169 0.89 -16.45 -13.88
CA TRP A 169 1.41 -17.27 -12.79
C TRP A 169 0.91 -16.74 -11.46
N LEU A 170 0.72 -17.64 -10.51
CA LEU A 170 0.52 -17.27 -9.11
C LEU A 170 1.82 -17.52 -8.36
N VAL A 171 2.34 -16.50 -7.71
CA VAL A 171 3.48 -16.61 -6.80
C VAL A 171 2.92 -16.67 -5.39
N TYR A 172 3.15 -17.78 -4.70
CA TYR A 172 2.69 -18.05 -3.35
C TYR A 172 3.90 -18.03 -2.42
N ASP A 173 4.05 -16.93 -1.67
CA ASP A 173 5.16 -16.72 -0.75
C ASP A 173 4.69 -16.92 0.69
N LEU A 174 5.03 -18.06 1.28
CA LEU A 174 4.78 -18.36 2.69
C LEU A 174 6.12 -18.40 3.42
N GLY A 175 6.47 -17.24 3.96
CA GLY A 175 7.71 -17.03 4.69
C GLY A 175 7.67 -17.46 6.15
N GLY A 176 8.64 -16.93 6.92
CA GLY A 176 8.69 -17.18 8.37
C GLY A 176 7.67 -16.36 9.15
N GLY A 177 7.28 -15.17 8.67
CA GLY A 177 6.41 -14.27 9.43
C GLY A 177 5.36 -13.54 8.61
N THR A 178 5.41 -13.62 7.28
CA THR A 178 4.49 -12.99 6.35
C THR A 178 4.02 -13.99 5.32
N PHE A 179 2.84 -13.76 4.79
CA PHE A 179 2.27 -14.46 3.65
C PHE A 179 1.90 -13.45 2.58
N ASP A 180 2.32 -13.69 1.34
CA ASP A 180 1.91 -12.94 0.16
C ASP A 180 1.58 -13.87 -0.99
N VAL A 181 0.55 -13.52 -1.74
CA VAL A 181 0.23 -14.15 -3.02
C VAL A 181 0.06 -13.07 -4.08
N ALA A 182 0.73 -13.23 -5.22
CA ALA A 182 0.67 -12.29 -6.33
C ALA A 182 0.33 -13.00 -7.64
N LEU A 183 -0.51 -12.34 -8.43
CA LEU A 183 -0.80 -12.73 -9.81
C LEU A 183 0.17 -11.98 -10.72
N ILE A 184 1.01 -12.72 -11.40
CA ILE A 184 2.03 -12.19 -12.33
C ILE A 184 1.59 -12.48 -13.75
N GLY A 185 1.59 -11.45 -14.60
CA GLY A 185 1.44 -11.56 -16.04
C GLY A 185 2.76 -11.31 -16.75
N ILE A 186 3.03 -12.06 -17.80
CA ILE A 186 4.16 -11.82 -18.70
C ILE A 186 3.61 -11.65 -20.11
N GLU A 187 4.01 -10.58 -20.76
CA GLU A 187 3.71 -10.26 -22.14
C GLU A 187 4.94 -9.56 -22.74
N ASP A 188 5.40 -9.97 -23.90
CA ASP A 188 6.55 -9.39 -24.61
C ASP A 188 7.82 -9.24 -23.74
N ASN A 189 8.14 -10.21 -22.88
CA ASN A 189 9.21 -10.16 -21.87
C ASN A 189 9.06 -9.09 -20.79
N GLU A 190 7.96 -8.41 -20.76
CA GLU A 190 7.64 -7.47 -19.69
C GLU A 190 6.81 -8.18 -18.61
N MET A 191 7.31 -8.15 -17.39
CA MET A 191 6.64 -8.70 -16.23
C MET A 191 5.81 -7.63 -15.53
N ARG A 192 4.57 -7.97 -15.19
CA ARG A 192 3.64 -7.09 -14.47
C ARG A 192 3.00 -7.82 -13.30
N VAL A 193 2.90 -7.17 -12.17
CA VAL A 193 2.02 -7.62 -11.09
C VAL A 193 0.61 -7.14 -11.43
N LEU A 194 -0.28 -8.09 -11.71
CA LEU A 194 -1.68 -7.80 -12.06
C LEU A 194 -2.52 -7.58 -10.80
N ASP A 195 -2.24 -8.36 -9.75
CA ASP A 195 -2.94 -8.28 -8.48
C ASP A 195 -2.14 -8.96 -7.37
N HIS A 196 -2.43 -8.64 -6.12
CA HIS A 196 -1.78 -9.28 -4.97
C HIS A 196 -2.69 -9.24 -3.73
N GLN A 197 -2.42 -10.12 -2.78
CA GLN A 197 -3.04 -10.14 -1.45
C GLN A 197 -2.07 -10.77 -0.46
N GLY A 198 -2.11 -10.36 0.82
CA GLY A 198 -1.22 -10.91 1.82
C GLY A 198 -1.68 -10.69 3.25
N ASN A 199 -0.89 -11.24 4.16
CA ASN A 199 -1.06 -11.08 5.60
C ASN A 199 0.32 -10.94 6.25
N ASN A 200 0.60 -9.74 6.81
CA ASN A 200 1.88 -9.41 7.46
C ASN A 200 2.10 -10.10 8.81
N TYR A 201 1.12 -10.88 9.27
CA TYR A 201 1.13 -11.58 10.56
C TYR A 201 0.78 -13.07 10.41
N LEU A 202 1.09 -13.69 9.26
CA LEU A 202 0.89 -15.10 9.00
C LEU A 202 2.14 -15.72 8.39
N GLY A 203 2.73 -16.69 9.06
CA GLY A 203 3.92 -17.41 8.58
C GLY A 203 4.37 -18.51 9.51
N GLY A 204 5.59 -18.99 9.29
CA GLY A 204 6.16 -20.13 10.05
C GLY A 204 6.24 -19.90 11.56
N VAL A 205 6.44 -18.67 12.02
CA VAL A 205 6.47 -18.35 13.49
C VAL A 205 5.09 -18.48 14.13
N ASP A 206 4.00 -18.28 13.35
CA ASP A 206 2.64 -18.48 13.86
C ASP A 206 2.32 -19.97 13.97
N PHE A 207 2.91 -20.80 13.11
CA PHE A 207 2.82 -22.25 13.21
C PHE A 207 3.57 -22.78 14.44
N ASP A 208 4.76 -22.23 14.71
CA ASP A 208 5.52 -22.52 15.92
C ASP A 208 4.75 -22.12 17.17
N HIS A 209 4.17 -20.93 17.19
CA HIS A 209 3.33 -20.47 18.29
C HIS A 209 2.10 -21.37 18.50
N SER A 210 1.39 -21.75 17.42
CA SER A 210 0.26 -22.68 17.54
C SER A 210 0.68 -24.04 18.08
N LEU A 211 1.80 -24.58 17.63
CA LEU A 211 2.32 -25.84 18.14
C LEU A 211 2.64 -25.73 19.65
N VAL A 212 3.24 -24.62 20.08
CA VAL A 212 3.48 -24.37 21.51
C VAL A 212 2.19 -24.30 22.29
N MET A 213 1.24 -23.46 21.87
CA MET A 213 0.04 -23.16 22.66
C MET A 213 -1.02 -24.27 22.62
N GLU A 214 -1.14 -25.00 21.50
CA GLU A 214 -2.22 -25.95 21.28
C GLU A 214 -1.78 -27.40 21.51
N VAL A 215 -0.46 -27.70 21.51
CA VAL A 215 0.07 -29.05 21.73
C VAL A 215 0.98 -29.11 22.96
N LEU A 216 2.06 -28.27 22.99
CA LEU A 216 3.07 -28.40 24.04
C LEU A 216 2.56 -27.90 25.40
N VAL A 217 1.90 -26.79 25.47
CA VAL A 217 1.38 -26.22 26.73
C VAL A 217 0.32 -27.09 27.39
N PRO A 218 -0.70 -27.62 26.68
CA PRO A 218 -1.64 -28.57 27.28
C PRO A 218 -0.95 -29.84 27.83
N GLU A 219 0.06 -30.35 27.12
CA GLU A 219 0.80 -31.52 27.56
C GLU A 219 1.70 -31.22 28.80
N LEU A 220 2.35 -30.04 28.83
CA LEU A 220 3.10 -29.56 30.00
C LEU A 220 2.18 -29.40 31.20
N ILE A 221 0.99 -28.78 31.04
CA ILE A 221 0.00 -28.66 32.11
C ILE A 221 -0.43 -30.03 32.61
N ARG A 222 -0.67 -30.98 31.73
CA ARG A 222 -1.06 -32.36 32.12
C ARG A 222 0.02 -33.05 32.94
N GLN A 223 1.31 -32.86 32.60
CA GLN A 223 2.42 -33.54 33.26
C GLN A 223 2.83 -32.83 34.58
N THR A 224 2.74 -31.48 34.63
CA THR A 224 3.25 -30.68 35.75
C THR A 224 2.16 -30.18 36.72
N GLY A 225 0.90 -30.14 36.27
CA GLY A 225 -0.23 -29.56 37.01
C GLY A 225 -0.24 -28.03 37.06
N GLN A 226 0.64 -27.33 36.32
CA GLN A 226 0.74 -25.83 36.31
C GLN A 226 -0.36 -25.22 35.44
N MET A 227 -1.51 -24.97 36.04
CA MET A 227 -2.74 -24.59 35.32
C MET A 227 -2.67 -23.20 34.65
N ASP A 228 -1.87 -22.27 35.17
CA ASP A 228 -1.74 -20.91 34.64
C ASP A 228 -0.53 -20.72 33.72
N LEU A 229 0.12 -21.83 33.32
CA LEU A 229 1.32 -21.85 32.48
C LEU A 229 1.15 -21.01 31.19
N ALA A 230 0.04 -21.18 30.48
CA ALA A 230 -0.22 -20.45 29.24
C ALA A 230 -0.15 -18.92 29.43
N SER A 231 -0.72 -18.41 30.50
CA SER A 231 -0.68 -16.98 30.82
C SER A 231 0.72 -16.52 31.22
N GLN A 232 1.43 -17.31 31.99
CA GLN A 232 2.79 -16.96 32.48
C GLN A 232 3.84 -17.01 31.36
N LEU A 233 3.65 -17.85 30.35
CA LEU A 233 4.53 -17.90 29.18
C LEU A 233 4.45 -16.62 28.35
N LEU A 234 3.25 -16.04 28.19
CA LEU A 234 2.99 -14.91 27.31
C LEU A 234 3.13 -13.54 27.99
N THR A 235 3.26 -13.50 29.32
CA THR A 235 3.36 -12.26 30.09
C THR A 235 4.82 -11.85 30.29
N HIS A 236 5.14 -10.60 29.93
CA HIS A 236 6.47 -10.04 30.11
C HIS A 236 6.86 -9.99 31.59
N LYS A 237 8.10 -10.41 31.91
CA LYS A 237 8.65 -10.57 33.28
C LYS A 237 7.95 -11.61 34.14
N ALA A 238 7.06 -12.43 33.59
CA ALA A 238 6.51 -13.57 34.29
C ALA A 238 7.58 -14.67 34.45
N ARG A 239 7.31 -15.59 35.36
CA ARG A 239 8.26 -16.66 35.73
C ARG A 239 8.70 -17.49 34.51
N TYR A 240 7.77 -17.86 33.70
CA TYR A 240 8.00 -18.76 32.55
C TYR A 240 8.22 -18.02 31.20
N GLU A 241 8.46 -16.70 31.21
CA GLU A 241 8.78 -15.95 29.99
C GLU A 241 9.98 -16.57 29.23
N LYS A 242 11.04 -16.96 29.94
CA LYS A 242 12.20 -17.60 29.30
C LYS A 242 11.87 -18.93 28.66
N LEU A 243 11.02 -19.72 29.29
CA LEU A 243 10.57 -21.01 28.75
C LEU A 243 9.80 -20.84 27.43
N TYR A 244 9.03 -19.78 27.29
CA TYR A 244 8.32 -19.49 26.05
C TYR A 244 9.26 -19.44 24.83
N TYR A 245 10.37 -18.72 24.94
CA TYR A 245 11.34 -18.63 23.83
C TYR A 245 12.04 -19.97 23.54
N VAL A 246 12.30 -20.76 24.58
CA VAL A 246 12.85 -22.11 24.40
C VAL A 246 11.85 -23.02 23.71
N LEU A 247 10.56 -22.98 24.10
CA LEU A 247 9.50 -23.74 23.46
C LEU A 247 9.32 -23.35 21.97
N LEU A 248 9.36 -22.03 21.65
CA LEU A 248 9.31 -21.60 20.26
C LEU A 248 10.48 -22.15 19.42
N LEU A 249 11.69 -22.12 19.95
CA LEU A 249 12.85 -22.68 19.26
C LEU A 249 12.69 -24.19 19.01
N LYS A 250 12.24 -24.92 20.04
CA LYS A 250 11.97 -26.37 19.94
C LYS A 250 10.83 -26.68 18.97
N ALA A 251 9.77 -25.87 18.98
CA ALA A 251 8.67 -26.00 18.03
C ALA A 251 9.12 -25.77 16.59
N GLU A 252 10.00 -24.77 16.33
CA GLU A 252 10.58 -24.56 15.01
C GLU A 252 11.44 -25.75 14.55
N GLU A 253 12.24 -26.32 15.45
CA GLU A 253 13.02 -27.52 15.15
C GLU A 253 12.11 -28.72 14.82
N ALA A 254 11.08 -28.97 15.63
CA ALA A 254 10.09 -30.01 15.38
C ALA A 254 9.32 -29.81 14.06
N LYS A 255 8.88 -28.57 13.76
CA LYS A 255 8.27 -28.22 12.47
C LYS A 255 9.16 -28.61 11.29
N LYS A 256 10.47 -28.32 11.35
CA LYS A 256 11.43 -28.70 10.31
C LYS A 256 11.59 -30.21 10.20
N GLU A 257 11.68 -30.94 11.30
CA GLU A 257 11.76 -32.40 11.27
C GLU A 257 10.49 -33.04 10.70
N LEU A 258 9.31 -32.52 11.07
CA LEU A 258 8.03 -33.00 10.56
C LEU A 258 7.81 -32.77 9.06
N THR A 259 8.66 -31.98 8.38
CA THR A 259 8.63 -31.90 6.91
C THR A 259 9.05 -33.23 6.26
N THR A 260 9.94 -33.98 6.90
CA THR A 260 10.51 -35.25 6.38
C THR A 260 10.08 -36.46 7.19
N ARG A 261 9.86 -36.30 8.50
CA ARG A 261 9.44 -37.39 9.41
C ARG A 261 7.94 -37.34 9.70
N LEU A 262 7.35 -38.44 10.07
CA LEU A 262 5.95 -38.51 10.49
C LEU A 262 5.74 -38.17 11.99
N SER A 263 6.80 -38.25 12.78
CA SER A 263 6.77 -37.88 14.22
C SER A 263 8.14 -37.41 14.68
N THR A 264 8.16 -36.66 15.75
CA THR A 264 9.36 -36.21 16.49
C THR A 264 9.06 -36.15 17.98
N GLU A 265 10.08 -36.04 18.81
CA GLU A 265 9.98 -35.86 20.27
C GLU A 265 10.63 -34.56 20.67
N ILE A 266 9.92 -33.78 21.48
CA ILE A 266 10.39 -32.48 22.02
C ILE A 266 10.77 -32.69 23.47
N GLU A 267 12.05 -32.50 23.76
CA GLU A 267 12.59 -32.53 25.14
C GLU A 267 12.52 -31.15 25.75
N VAL A 268 11.91 -31.03 26.94
CA VAL A 268 11.71 -29.76 27.66
C VAL A 268 12.13 -29.95 29.09
N THR A 269 13.08 -29.14 29.58
CA THR A 269 13.39 -29.03 31.01
C THR A 269 12.46 -27.99 31.63
N PHE A 270 11.62 -28.43 32.56
CA PHE A 270 10.62 -27.60 33.24
C PHE A 270 10.98 -27.40 34.68
N GLU A 271 11.05 -26.13 35.13
CA GLU A 271 11.30 -25.81 36.56
C GLU A 271 9.97 -25.65 37.31
N THR A 272 9.71 -26.47 38.30
CA THR A 272 8.49 -26.42 39.12
C THR A 272 8.49 -25.22 40.06
N ASP A 273 7.33 -24.95 40.70
CA ASP A 273 7.22 -23.88 41.72
C ASP A 273 8.11 -24.11 42.92
N GLU A 274 8.49 -25.36 43.21
CA GLU A 274 9.34 -25.78 44.29
C GLU A 274 10.84 -25.67 43.93
N GLY A 275 11.16 -25.40 42.67
CA GLY A 275 12.51 -25.26 42.13
C GLY A 275 13.12 -26.57 41.64
N ASP A 276 12.32 -27.63 41.53
CA ASP A 276 12.78 -28.90 40.95
C ASP A 276 12.78 -28.83 39.43
N GLU A 277 13.80 -29.40 38.80
CA GLU A 277 13.87 -29.54 37.32
C GLU A 277 13.28 -30.90 36.91
N LEU A 278 12.35 -30.85 35.98
CA LEU A 278 11.73 -32.02 35.37
C LEU A 278 12.09 -32.06 33.86
N ASP A 279 12.71 -33.15 33.43
CA ASP A 279 12.96 -33.41 32.02
C ASP A 279 11.75 -34.14 31.42
N LEU A 280 11.03 -33.44 30.55
CA LEU A 280 9.78 -33.91 29.95
C LEU A 280 9.99 -34.19 28.46
N LEU A 281 9.44 -35.30 28.00
CA LEU A 281 9.41 -35.69 26.59
C LEU A 281 8.00 -35.57 26.06
N ILE A 282 7.82 -34.79 25.00
CA ILE A 282 6.53 -34.56 24.38
C ILE A 282 6.58 -35.09 22.95
N PRO A 283 5.91 -36.20 22.64
CA PRO A 283 5.82 -36.68 21.28
C PRO A 283 4.86 -35.78 20.47
N VAL A 284 5.24 -35.49 19.24
CA VAL A 284 4.43 -34.70 18.29
C VAL A 284 4.44 -35.43 16.96
N ASP A 285 3.28 -35.71 16.41
CA ASP A 285 3.15 -36.27 15.08
C ASP A 285 2.73 -35.20 14.05
N ARG A 286 2.91 -35.56 12.76
CA ARG A 286 2.60 -34.65 11.64
C ARG A 286 1.11 -34.32 11.53
N ASP A 287 0.24 -35.22 11.90
CA ASP A 287 -1.22 -35.02 11.81
C ASP A 287 -1.68 -34.04 12.89
N GLN A 288 -1.12 -34.11 14.10
CA GLN A 288 -1.32 -33.10 15.15
C GLN A 288 -0.85 -31.73 14.67
N PHE A 289 0.37 -31.65 14.11
CA PHE A 289 0.90 -30.42 13.57
C PHE A 289 0.03 -29.86 12.45
N ASN A 290 -0.38 -30.69 11.48
CA ASN A 290 -1.27 -30.29 10.39
C ASN A 290 -2.61 -29.77 10.91
N ALA A 291 -3.16 -30.36 11.99
CA ALA A 291 -4.42 -29.93 12.58
C ALA A 291 -4.34 -28.49 13.14
N VAL A 292 -3.25 -28.13 13.84
CA VAL A 292 -3.10 -26.80 14.44
C VAL A 292 -2.79 -25.71 13.42
N ILE A 293 -2.24 -26.04 12.25
CA ILE A 293 -1.96 -25.05 11.20
C ILE A 293 -3.07 -24.93 10.14
N ARG A 294 -4.06 -25.83 10.16
CA ARG A 294 -5.09 -25.98 9.11
C ARG A 294 -5.81 -24.66 8.79
N GLU A 295 -6.39 -24.02 9.80
CA GLU A 295 -7.17 -22.77 9.63
C GLU A 295 -6.33 -21.68 8.94
N ARG A 296 -5.05 -21.56 9.33
CA ARG A 296 -4.12 -20.59 8.73
C ARG A 296 -3.78 -20.90 7.28
N ILE A 297 -3.62 -22.19 6.95
CA ILE A 297 -3.37 -22.59 5.56
C ILE A 297 -4.63 -22.39 4.71
N ASP A 298 -5.80 -22.72 5.24
CA ASP A 298 -7.08 -22.45 4.56
C ASP A 298 -7.27 -20.96 4.26
N ASP A 299 -6.89 -20.07 5.19
CA ASP A 299 -6.88 -18.63 4.97
C ASP A 299 -5.98 -18.21 3.79
N THR A 300 -4.77 -18.80 3.68
CA THR A 300 -3.85 -18.46 2.58
C THR A 300 -4.41 -18.90 1.22
N VAL A 301 -5.03 -20.08 1.16
CA VAL A 301 -5.66 -20.58 -0.07
C VAL A 301 -6.86 -19.73 -0.45
N SER A 302 -7.68 -19.31 0.53
CA SER A 302 -8.82 -18.42 0.30
C SER A 302 -8.39 -17.06 -0.26
N MET A 303 -7.22 -16.54 0.13
CA MET A 303 -6.67 -15.31 -0.45
C MET A 303 -6.31 -15.50 -1.93
N LEU A 304 -5.73 -16.65 -2.29
CA LEU A 304 -5.42 -17.00 -3.67
C LEU A 304 -6.71 -17.15 -4.50
N GLU A 305 -7.72 -17.89 -4.01
CA GLU A 305 -9.02 -18.00 -4.64
C GLU A 305 -9.69 -16.63 -4.84
N THR A 306 -9.54 -15.73 -3.89
CA THR A 306 -10.05 -14.35 -3.98
C THR A 306 -9.39 -13.57 -5.12
N ILE A 307 -8.06 -13.69 -5.32
CA ILE A 307 -7.37 -13.07 -6.45
C ILE A 307 -7.91 -13.61 -7.77
N MET A 308 -8.05 -14.93 -7.90
CA MET A 308 -8.58 -15.54 -9.11
C MET A 308 -10.00 -15.04 -9.42
N ALA A 309 -10.89 -15.08 -8.43
CA ALA A 309 -12.27 -14.62 -8.58
C ALA A 309 -12.37 -13.13 -8.95
N ARG A 310 -11.61 -12.27 -8.30
CA ARG A 310 -11.58 -10.82 -8.51
C ARG A 310 -11.08 -10.43 -9.91
N ASN A 311 -10.19 -11.25 -10.49
CA ASN A 311 -9.66 -11.08 -11.84
C ASN A 311 -10.42 -11.89 -12.89
N ASN A 312 -11.54 -12.53 -12.54
CA ASN A 312 -12.35 -13.40 -13.42
C ASN A 312 -11.52 -14.51 -14.09
N LEU A 313 -10.59 -15.12 -13.34
CA LEU A 313 -9.70 -16.19 -13.83
C LEU A 313 -10.21 -17.55 -13.39
N SER A 314 -10.08 -18.52 -14.31
CA SER A 314 -10.24 -19.94 -14.07
C SER A 314 -8.86 -20.61 -13.92
N THR A 315 -8.85 -21.88 -13.52
CA THR A 315 -7.61 -22.67 -13.47
C THR A 315 -6.92 -22.81 -14.83
N ALA A 316 -7.68 -22.76 -15.93
CA ALA A 316 -7.13 -22.83 -17.29
C ALA A 316 -6.35 -21.55 -17.71
N ASP A 317 -6.58 -20.44 -17.02
CA ASP A 317 -5.93 -19.15 -17.30
C ASP A 317 -4.58 -19.01 -16.58
N ILE A 318 -4.28 -19.92 -15.63
CA ILE A 318 -3.07 -19.90 -14.81
C ILE A 318 -2.15 -21.01 -15.26
N SER A 319 -0.90 -20.69 -15.54
CA SER A 319 0.13 -21.67 -15.94
C SER A 319 0.49 -22.61 -14.79
N GLU A 320 0.82 -22.04 -13.63
CA GLU A 320 1.18 -22.80 -12.43
C GLU A 320 1.29 -21.89 -11.20
N ILE A 321 1.45 -22.50 -10.02
CA ILE A 321 1.77 -21.82 -8.75
C ILE A 321 3.26 -21.99 -8.48
N VAL A 322 4.00 -20.88 -8.35
CA VAL A 322 5.42 -20.84 -7.96
C VAL A 322 5.49 -20.68 -6.45
N LEU A 323 6.13 -21.61 -5.75
CA LEU A 323 6.26 -21.62 -4.30
C LEU A 323 7.54 -20.90 -3.86
N ILE A 324 7.37 -19.99 -2.90
CA ILE A 324 8.44 -19.21 -2.28
C ILE A 324 8.28 -19.26 -0.75
N GLY A 325 9.38 -19.01 -0.04
CA GLY A 325 9.41 -19.02 1.42
C GLY A 325 9.58 -20.40 2.04
N GLY A 326 10.35 -20.48 3.12
CA GLY A 326 10.74 -21.73 3.75
C GLY A 326 9.57 -22.55 4.30
N SER A 327 8.44 -21.92 4.64
CA SER A 327 7.25 -22.63 5.15
C SER A 327 6.51 -23.40 4.06
N THR A 328 6.78 -23.16 2.77
CA THR A 328 6.23 -23.94 1.65
C THR A 328 6.84 -25.35 1.55
N TYR A 329 7.90 -25.66 2.30
CA TYR A 329 8.40 -27.03 2.43
C TYR A 329 7.48 -27.96 3.23
N ILE A 330 6.55 -27.42 4.02
CA ILE A 330 5.58 -28.20 4.79
C ILE A 330 4.69 -28.98 3.82
N PRO A 331 4.65 -30.35 3.88
CA PRO A 331 3.91 -31.16 2.92
C PRO A 331 2.41 -30.82 2.87
N TYR A 332 1.82 -30.48 4.00
CA TYR A 332 0.40 -30.12 4.10
C TYR A 332 0.08 -28.87 3.26
N VAL A 333 0.95 -27.86 3.24
CA VAL A 333 0.77 -26.66 2.40
C VAL A 333 0.66 -27.02 0.92
N ARG A 334 1.60 -27.84 0.42
CA ARG A 334 1.64 -28.27 -0.99
C ARG A 334 0.44 -29.10 -1.38
N ALA A 335 0.06 -30.05 -0.51
CA ALA A 335 -1.08 -30.94 -0.73
C ALA A 335 -2.39 -30.13 -0.79
N THR A 336 -2.61 -29.22 0.17
CA THR A 336 -3.82 -28.40 0.24
C THR A 336 -3.94 -27.46 -0.97
N LEU A 337 -2.84 -26.85 -1.39
CA LEU A 337 -2.82 -26.01 -2.60
C LEU A 337 -3.22 -26.82 -3.84
N ALA A 338 -2.57 -27.95 -4.08
CA ALA A 338 -2.85 -28.80 -5.24
C ALA A 338 -4.29 -29.33 -5.24
N GLU A 339 -4.79 -29.76 -4.07
CA GLU A 339 -6.14 -30.32 -3.93
C GLU A 339 -7.22 -29.25 -4.15
N ARG A 340 -7.09 -28.08 -3.52
CA ARG A 340 -8.13 -27.04 -3.57
C ARG A 340 -8.16 -26.27 -4.86
N THR A 341 -6.99 -26.00 -5.44
CA THR A 341 -6.91 -25.17 -6.66
C THR A 341 -6.94 -26.00 -7.94
N GLY A 342 -6.53 -27.27 -7.90
CA GLY A 342 -6.36 -28.12 -9.09
C GLY A 342 -5.23 -27.64 -10.01
N LEU A 343 -4.40 -26.67 -9.57
CA LEU A 343 -3.28 -26.12 -10.33
C LEU A 343 -2.00 -26.92 -10.09
N THR A 344 -1.09 -26.88 -11.07
CA THR A 344 0.27 -27.40 -10.91
C THR A 344 1.03 -26.55 -9.90
N VAL A 345 1.61 -27.18 -8.90
CA VAL A 345 2.46 -26.53 -7.89
C VAL A 345 3.92 -26.75 -8.27
N ASN A 346 4.61 -25.71 -8.68
CA ASN A 346 6.01 -25.77 -9.07
C ASN A 346 6.93 -25.69 -7.85
N THR A 347 7.88 -26.62 -7.78
CA THR A 347 8.86 -26.76 -6.71
C THR A 347 10.31 -26.71 -7.20
N ASP A 348 10.55 -26.34 -8.46
CA ASP A 348 11.89 -26.33 -9.08
C ASP A 348 12.76 -25.14 -8.62
N ALA A 349 12.11 -24.03 -8.25
CA ALA A 349 12.81 -22.93 -7.61
C ALA A 349 13.18 -23.27 -6.16
N ASP A 350 14.40 -22.98 -5.74
CA ASP A 350 14.72 -23.01 -4.30
C ASP A 350 13.98 -21.88 -3.59
N PRO A 351 12.94 -22.18 -2.80
CA PRO A 351 12.09 -21.16 -2.19
C PRO A 351 12.82 -20.31 -1.14
N THR A 352 14.04 -20.71 -0.73
CA THR A 352 14.81 -19.96 0.27
C THR A 352 15.75 -18.92 -0.32
N THR A 353 16.22 -19.10 -1.57
CA THR A 353 17.19 -18.20 -2.20
C THR A 353 16.59 -17.35 -3.34
N ALA A 354 15.41 -17.75 -3.85
CA ALA A 354 14.80 -17.12 -5.02
C ALA A 354 14.65 -15.60 -4.88
N VAL A 355 14.23 -15.12 -3.71
CA VAL A 355 14.00 -13.68 -3.44
C VAL A 355 15.31 -12.89 -3.52
N ALA A 356 16.39 -13.35 -2.88
CA ALA A 356 17.69 -12.67 -2.92
C ALA A 356 18.30 -12.69 -4.35
N VAL A 357 18.17 -13.82 -5.04
CA VAL A 357 18.64 -13.98 -6.44
C VAL A 357 17.89 -13.01 -7.36
N GLY A 358 16.58 -12.92 -7.24
CA GLY A 358 15.77 -12.00 -8.04
C GLY A 358 16.05 -10.54 -7.73
N ALA A 359 16.26 -10.21 -6.45
CA ALA A 359 16.70 -8.88 -6.04
C ALA A 359 18.05 -8.49 -6.67
N ALA A 360 18.99 -9.45 -6.80
CA ALA A 360 20.26 -9.21 -7.47
C ALA A 360 20.09 -9.04 -9.00
N TYR A 361 19.20 -9.79 -9.66
CA TYR A 361 18.86 -9.54 -11.07
C TYR A 361 18.28 -8.14 -11.27
N PHE A 362 17.37 -7.72 -10.41
CA PHE A 362 16.82 -6.36 -10.47
C PHE A 362 17.90 -5.30 -10.22
N ALA A 363 18.77 -5.52 -9.24
CA ALA A 363 19.88 -4.61 -8.92
C ALA A 363 20.86 -4.44 -10.08
N GLY A 364 21.14 -5.53 -10.83
CA GLY A 364 21.98 -5.50 -12.03
C GLY A 364 21.40 -4.63 -13.17
N ASN A 365 20.09 -4.39 -13.15
CA ASN A 365 19.37 -3.56 -14.12
C ASN A 365 19.02 -2.16 -13.58
N THR A 366 19.34 -1.87 -12.31
CA THR A 366 19.01 -0.60 -11.66
C THR A 366 20.26 0.30 -11.64
N PRO A 367 20.24 1.46 -12.31
CA PRO A 367 21.35 2.40 -12.28
C PRO A 367 21.50 3.05 -10.91
N VAL A 368 22.73 3.24 -10.45
CA VAL A 368 23.02 4.02 -9.23
C VAL A 368 22.65 5.48 -9.47
N ARG A 369 21.80 6.05 -8.62
CA ARG A 369 21.45 7.47 -8.66
C ARG A 369 22.67 8.30 -8.26
N GLN A 370 23.17 9.12 -9.18
CA GLN A 370 24.17 10.12 -8.80
C GLN A 370 23.53 11.15 -7.88
N PRO A 371 24.23 11.61 -6.82
CA PRO A 371 23.75 12.73 -6.03
C PRO A 371 23.37 13.86 -6.99
N ALA A 372 22.19 14.41 -6.86
CA ALA A 372 21.79 15.56 -7.67
C ALA A 372 22.87 16.62 -7.50
N GLN A 373 23.62 16.89 -8.56
CA GLN A 373 24.51 18.05 -8.55
C GLN A 373 23.63 19.23 -8.18
N PRO A 374 24.04 20.09 -7.22
CA PRO A 374 23.27 21.27 -6.89
C PRO A 374 22.95 21.95 -8.22
N LYS A 375 21.64 22.14 -8.50
CA LYS A 375 21.21 22.84 -9.72
C LYS A 375 22.05 24.10 -9.76
N PRO A 376 22.87 24.33 -10.79
CA PRO A 376 23.58 25.58 -10.90
C PRO A 376 22.52 26.67 -10.77
N GLU A 377 22.76 27.64 -9.87
CA GLU A 377 21.91 28.81 -9.76
C GLU A 377 21.57 29.28 -11.16
N ARG A 378 20.31 29.49 -11.44
CA ARG A 378 19.79 29.90 -12.75
C ARG A 378 20.58 31.11 -13.25
N ILE A 379 21.67 30.85 -13.94
CA ILE A 379 22.21 31.81 -14.89
C ILE A 379 21.39 31.59 -16.15
N ALA A 380 20.65 32.63 -16.49
CA ALA A 380 19.70 32.65 -17.58
C ALA A 380 20.29 32.20 -18.90
N SER A 381 19.96 31.02 -19.35
CA SER A 381 19.54 30.66 -20.71
C SER A 381 19.16 29.16 -20.67
N ALA A 382 17.88 28.84 -20.90
CA ALA A 382 17.45 27.49 -21.18
C ALA A 382 18.34 26.92 -22.29
N PRO A 383 18.77 25.64 -22.23
CA PRO A 383 19.48 25.02 -23.33
C PRO A 383 18.65 25.20 -24.60
N ALA A 384 19.28 25.70 -25.65
CA ALA A 384 18.61 26.07 -26.88
C ALA A 384 17.97 24.89 -27.60
N ILE A 385 18.31 23.64 -27.20
CA ILE A 385 17.86 22.40 -27.83
C ILE A 385 17.40 21.41 -26.75
N GLN A 386 16.18 20.85 -26.96
CA GLN A 386 15.64 19.74 -26.16
C GLN A 386 15.47 18.53 -27.07
N ILE A 387 15.90 17.35 -26.59
CA ILE A 387 15.73 16.08 -27.31
C ILE A 387 14.88 15.14 -26.46
N GLN A 388 13.78 14.67 -27.03
CA GLN A 388 12.94 13.62 -26.46
C GLN A 388 13.21 12.32 -27.20
N THR A 389 13.40 11.22 -26.47
CA THR A 389 13.73 9.90 -27.02
C THR A 389 12.59 8.92 -26.78
N GLY A 390 12.34 8.02 -27.77
CA GLY A 390 11.44 6.89 -27.68
C GLY A 390 12.16 5.61 -28.09
N TYR A 391 12.11 4.59 -27.25
CA TYR A 391 12.77 3.29 -27.47
C TYR A 391 12.12 2.25 -26.53
N ASN A 392 12.30 0.95 -26.87
CA ASN A 392 11.93 -0.11 -25.93
C ASN A 392 13.01 -0.23 -24.86
N LYS A 393 12.59 -0.12 -23.59
CA LYS A 393 13.54 -0.23 -22.45
C LYS A 393 14.16 -1.62 -22.31
N THR A 394 13.55 -2.63 -22.95
CA THR A 394 14.03 -4.03 -22.94
C THR A 394 13.77 -4.69 -24.26
N THR A 395 14.68 -5.56 -24.67
CA THR A 395 14.55 -6.34 -25.90
C THR A 395 15.34 -7.65 -25.79
N LYS A 396 14.95 -8.67 -26.57
CA LYS A 396 15.74 -9.90 -26.81
C LYS A 396 16.66 -9.78 -28.03
N ASP A 397 16.42 -8.79 -28.85
CA ASP A 397 17.21 -8.56 -30.05
C ASP A 397 18.53 -7.88 -29.68
N LEU A 398 19.59 -8.23 -30.40
CA LEU A 398 20.92 -7.59 -30.22
C LEU A 398 20.99 -6.18 -30.80
N GLU A 399 19.87 -5.69 -31.33
CA GLU A 399 19.72 -4.33 -31.87
C GLU A 399 18.38 -3.75 -31.46
N GLU A 400 18.34 -2.45 -31.15
CA GLU A 400 17.10 -1.74 -30.80
C GLU A 400 17.08 -0.38 -31.52
N TYR A 401 15.89 0.10 -31.89
CA TYR A 401 15.72 1.37 -32.56
C TYR A 401 15.46 2.49 -31.55
N ILE A 402 16.36 3.46 -31.48
CA ILE A 402 16.15 4.71 -30.73
C ILE A 402 15.58 5.74 -31.69
N SER A 403 14.32 6.15 -31.47
CA SER A 403 13.72 7.32 -32.11
C SER A 403 13.94 8.56 -31.26
N ALA A 404 14.14 9.71 -31.88
CA ALA A 404 14.31 10.98 -31.19
C ALA A 404 13.65 12.14 -31.93
N SER A 405 13.16 13.13 -31.16
CA SER A 405 12.71 14.41 -31.68
C SER A 405 13.47 15.55 -31.03
N ALA A 406 13.98 16.47 -31.84
CA ALA A 406 14.70 17.66 -31.39
C ALA A 406 13.82 18.90 -31.56
N ASP A 407 13.71 19.70 -30.49
CA ASP A 407 13.05 21.00 -30.47
C ASP A 407 14.07 22.12 -30.19
N GLY A 408 13.99 23.20 -30.95
CA GLY A 408 14.92 24.34 -30.90
C GLY A 408 15.51 24.68 -32.26
N VAL A 409 16.57 25.50 -32.29
CA VAL A 409 17.30 25.85 -33.54
C VAL A 409 18.31 24.77 -33.85
N ILE A 410 18.04 23.98 -34.88
CA ILE A 410 18.82 22.76 -35.26
C ILE A 410 19.61 22.89 -36.58
N GLU A 411 19.62 24.08 -37.20
CA GLU A 411 20.30 24.31 -38.47
C GLU A 411 21.82 24.13 -38.33
N GLU A 412 22.44 23.40 -39.28
CA GLU A 412 23.88 23.09 -39.33
C GLU A 412 24.44 22.34 -38.11
N LEU A 413 23.57 21.59 -37.39
CA LEU A 413 23.97 20.78 -36.25
C LEU A 413 24.04 19.30 -36.61
N PHE A 414 24.83 18.56 -35.80
CA PHE A 414 25.05 17.13 -35.93
C PHE A 414 24.81 16.43 -34.61
N TYR A 415 24.28 15.20 -34.64
CA TYR A 415 24.21 14.36 -33.46
C TYR A 415 25.17 13.18 -33.55
N ARG A 416 25.48 12.63 -32.39
CA ARG A 416 26.26 11.40 -32.20
C ARG A 416 25.70 10.59 -31.07
N ILE A 417 25.45 9.30 -31.32
CA ILE A 417 25.01 8.36 -30.28
C ILE A 417 26.18 7.42 -29.97
N THR A 418 26.59 7.37 -28.72
CA THR A 418 27.66 6.51 -28.25
C THR A 418 27.19 5.63 -27.10
N ARG A 419 27.60 4.35 -27.07
CA ARG A 419 27.40 3.48 -25.94
C ARG A 419 28.46 3.72 -24.88
N ALA A 420 28.09 3.65 -23.60
CA ALA A 420 28.94 4.02 -22.46
C ALA A 420 30.28 3.23 -22.38
N ASP A 421 30.34 2.00 -22.94
CA ASP A 421 31.52 1.17 -23.01
C ASP A 421 32.46 1.49 -24.21
N GLY A 422 32.03 2.43 -25.08
CA GLY A 422 32.73 2.80 -26.31
C GLY A 422 32.60 1.79 -27.45
N GLY A 423 31.87 0.69 -27.28
CA GLY A 423 31.74 -0.37 -28.30
C GLY A 423 30.68 -0.07 -29.38
N PHE A 424 29.97 1.06 -29.31
CA PHE A 424 29.05 1.53 -30.34
C PHE A 424 29.14 3.04 -30.50
N ASP A 425 29.13 3.51 -31.76
CA ASP A 425 29.28 4.90 -32.11
C ASP A 425 28.73 5.15 -33.54
N THR A 426 27.69 6.03 -33.64
CA THR A 426 27.10 6.38 -34.93
C THR A 426 27.97 7.28 -35.79
N THR A 427 29.09 7.80 -35.23
CA THR A 427 29.76 8.97 -35.80
C THR A 427 28.82 10.19 -35.89
N LEU A 428 29.31 11.29 -36.49
CA LEU A 428 28.47 12.50 -36.64
C LEU A 428 27.43 12.29 -37.75
N ARG A 429 26.16 12.58 -37.42
CA ARG A 429 25.01 12.55 -38.35
C ARG A 429 24.31 13.90 -38.31
N PRO A 430 23.76 14.41 -39.45
CA PRO A 430 23.01 15.65 -39.47
C PRO A 430 21.83 15.61 -38.54
N LEU A 431 21.68 16.63 -37.67
CA LEU A 431 20.53 16.73 -36.75
C LEU A 431 19.32 17.23 -37.54
N THR A 432 18.22 16.47 -37.46
CA THR A 432 16.91 16.84 -38.02
C THR A 432 15.87 16.86 -36.91
N ALA A 433 14.71 17.49 -37.15
CA ALA A 433 13.63 17.58 -36.15
C ALA A 433 13.16 16.21 -35.66
N ARG A 434 13.31 15.16 -36.48
CA ARG A 434 13.10 13.76 -36.08
C ARG A 434 14.24 12.92 -36.65
N PHE A 435 14.87 12.13 -35.82
CA PHE A 435 15.96 11.24 -36.20
C PHE A 435 15.88 9.93 -35.42
N GLY A 436 16.61 8.94 -35.82
CA GLY A 436 16.69 7.67 -35.08
C GLY A 436 17.72 6.74 -35.70
N GLU A 437 18.21 5.82 -34.86
CA GLU A 437 19.27 4.86 -35.22
C GLU A 437 18.98 3.51 -34.58
N PHE A 438 19.36 2.45 -35.31
CA PHE A 438 19.51 1.13 -34.71
C PHE A 438 20.84 1.08 -33.92
N VAL A 439 20.74 0.73 -32.66
CA VAL A 439 21.92 0.63 -31.77
C VAL A 439 22.16 -0.81 -31.38
N GLY A 440 23.44 -1.26 -31.55
CA GLY A 440 23.86 -2.61 -31.17
C GLY A 440 23.97 -2.76 -29.65
N LEU A 441 23.42 -3.87 -29.12
CA LEU A 441 23.35 -4.18 -27.69
C LEU A 441 24.34 -5.27 -27.31
N LEU A 442 24.90 -5.16 -26.10
CA LEU A 442 25.60 -6.27 -25.45
C LEU A 442 24.61 -7.19 -24.77
N PRO A 443 24.73 -8.52 -24.88
CA PRO A 443 23.79 -9.48 -24.35
C PRO A 443 23.78 -9.49 -22.82
N ASN A 444 22.60 -9.75 -22.28
CA ASN A 444 22.31 -9.96 -20.86
C ASN A 444 22.79 -8.85 -19.92
N ARG A 445 22.62 -7.58 -20.35
CA ARG A 445 22.98 -6.41 -19.54
C ARG A 445 22.26 -5.14 -19.98
N VAL A 446 22.37 -4.12 -19.14
CA VAL A 446 21.94 -2.76 -19.47
C VAL A 446 22.96 -2.12 -20.41
N ASN A 447 22.47 -1.60 -21.53
CA ASN A 447 23.25 -0.83 -22.50
C ASN A 447 22.82 0.64 -22.37
N THR A 448 23.77 1.51 -21.99
CA THR A 448 23.48 2.95 -21.84
C THR A 448 24.08 3.72 -23.01
N PHE A 449 23.26 4.56 -23.64
CA PHE A 449 23.65 5.40 -24.76
C PHE A 449 23.54 6.87 -24.39
N THR A 450 24.50 7.67 -24.90
CA THR A 450 24.49 9.13 -24.75
C THR A 450 24.32 9.77 -26.12
N ILE A 451 23.36 10.69 -26.23
CA ILE A 451 23.17 11.50 -27.44
C ILE A 451 23.85 12.85 -27.20
N SER A 452 24.80 13.18 -28.03
CA SER A 452 25.55 14.44 -28.00
C SER A 452 25.31 15.22 -29.29
N VAL A 453 25.27 16.55 -29.20
CA VAL A 453 25.07 17.44 -30.36
C VAL A 453 26.33 18.28 -30.55
N TYR A 454 26.66 18.51 -31.80
CA TYR A 454 27.85 19.24 -32.26
C TYR A 454 27.49 20.26 -33.33
N ASP A 455 28.24 21.36 -33.42
CA ASP A 455 28.18 22.31 -34.50
C ASP A 455 29.01 21.83 -35.74
N GLY A 456 28.95 22.58 -36.84
CA GLY A 456 29.71 22.27 -38.06
C GLY A 456 31.25 22.29 -37.89
N TYR A 457 31.74 22.79 -36.75
CA TYR A 457 33.16 22.81 -36.40
C TYR A 457 33.56 21.73 -35.39
N ASN A 458 32.64 20.79 -35.10
CA ASN A 458 32.82 19.70 -34.16
C ASN A 458 32.97 20.18 -32.68
N ASN A 459 32.42 21.34 -32.31
CA ASN A 459 32.30 21.77 -30.91
C ASN A 459 31.02 21.24 -30.31
N PRO A 460 31.04 20.76 -29.05
CA PRO A 460 29.82 20.30 -28.38
C PRO A 460 28.84 21.45 -28.14
N VAL A 461 27.58 21.21 -28.46
CA VAL A 461 26.45 22.15 -28.23
C VAL A 461 25.66 21.67 -27.03
N PRO A 462 25.37 22.54 -26.05
CA PRO A 462 24.55 22.16 -24.90
C PRO A 462 23.14 21.70 -25.32
N VAL A 463 22.75 20.51 -24.88
CA VAL A 463 21.48 19.89 -25.18
C VAL A 463 20.88 19.30 -23.90
N GLN A 464 19.57 19.42 -23.74
CA GLN A 464 18.85 18.73 -22.70
C GLN A 464 18.33 17.41 -23.27
N VAL A 465 18.92 16.30 -22.85
CA VAL A 465 18.53 14.94 -23.24
C VAL A 465 18.82 13.99 -22.08
N GLU A 466 17.91 13.06 -21.84
CA GLU A 466 18.14 11.99 -20.87
C GLU A 466 18.97 10.84 -21.52
N PRO A 467 19.89 10.22 -20.77
CA PRO A 467 20.58 9.03 -21.26
C PRO A 467 19.60 7.90 -21.59
N VAL A 468 19.78 7.26 -22.73
CA VAL A 468 18.98 6.11 -23.15
C VAL A 468 19.54 4.84 -22.51
N SER A 469 18.71 4.07 -21.82
CA SER A 469 19.10 2.80 -21.18
C SER A 469 18.24 1.66 -21.70
N ILE A 470 18.85 0.68 -22.36
CA ILE A 470 18.21 -0.48 -22.99
C ILE A 470 18.76 -1.76 -22.37
N THR A 471 17.91 -2.59 -21.79
CA THR A 471 18.28 -3.89 -21.23
C THR A 471 18.07 -4.99 -22.25
N HIS A 472 19.12 -5.82 -22.50
CA HIS A 472 19.02 -6.97 -23.38
C HIS A 472 18.84 -8.27 -22.58
N GLY A 473 17.92 -9.13 -23.02
CA GLY A 473 17.86 -10.56 -22.70
C GLY A 473 17.31 -10.95 -21.33
N LEU A 474 17.08 -9.98 -20.42
CA LEU A 474 16.47 -10.20 -19.12
C LEU A 474 15.01 -9.74 -19.13
N PHE A 475 14.19 -10.36 -18.28
CA PHE A 475 12.84 -9.84 -18.07
C PHE A 475 12.91 -8.46 -17.42
N SER A 476 12.14 -7.51 -17.97
CA SER A 476 11.98 -6.20 -17.38
C SER A 476 10.76 -6.18 -16.48
N LEU A 477 10.81 -5.30 -15.50
CA LEU A 477 9.68 -5.00 -14.66
C LEU A 477 8.99 -3.72 -15.17
N TYR A 478 7.69 -3.77 -15.40
CA TYR A 478 6.90 -2.58 -15.73
C TYR A 478 6.79 -1.57 -14.58
N GLY A 479 7.40 -1.86 -13.44
CA GLY A 479 7.39 -1.07 -12.21
C GLY A 479 6.67 -1.80 -11.09
N GLN A 480 6.64 -1.18 -9.91
CA GLN A 480 6.04 -1.77 -8.72
C GLN A 480 4.65 -1.20 -8.46
N PRO A 481 3.62 -2.03 -8.25
CA PRO A 481 2.29 -1.54 -7.97
C PRO A 481 2.14 -1.07 -6.51
N LEU A 482 1.20 -0.13 -6.31
CA LEU A 482 0.73 0.24 -4.98
C LEU A 482 -0.06 -0.90 -4.34
N PRO A 483 0.15 -1.22 -3.05
CA PRO A 483 -0.59 -2.26 -2.35
C PRO A 483 -2.05 -1.86 -2.06
N GLU A 484 -2.30 -0.59 -1.81
CA GLU A 484 -3.60 -0.02 -1.44
C GLU A 484 -3.79 1.33 -2.15
N ASP A 485 -5.00 1.88 -2.11
CA ASP A 485 -5.26 3.23 -2.58
C ASP A 485 -4.55 4.26 -1.72
N ILE A 486 -4.10 5.35 -2.33
CA ILE A 486 -3.64 6.55 -1.64
C ILE A 486 -4.72 7.61 -1.78
N CYS A 487 -5.16 8.17 -0.67
CA CYS A 487 -6.23 9.16 -0.61
C CYS A 487 -5.88 10.33 0.30
N ILE A 488 -6.63 11.40 0.16
CA ILE A 488 -6.70 12.47 1.16
C ILE A 488 -8.06 12.43 1.86
N GLU A 489 -8.08 12.87 3.11
CA GLU A 489 -9.32 13.12 3.84
C GLU A 489 -9.84 14.51 3.48
N VAL A 490 -11.10 14.59 3.09
CA VAL A 490 -11.78 15.84 2.73
C VAL A 490 -13.09 15.96 3.47
N ASP A 491 -13.49 17.20 3.79
CA ASP A 491 -14.77 17.48 4.44
C ASP A 491 -15.94 17.16 3.50
N ASP A 492 -16.90 16.42 4.00
CA ASP A 492 -18.22 16.24 3.41
C ASP A 492 -19.22 17.13 4.15
N LEU A 493 -19.32 18.36 3.71
CA LEU A 493 -20.17 19.38 4.36
C LEU A 493 -21.67 19.03 4.33
N MET A 494 -22.10 18.17 3.41
CA MET A 494 -23.49 17.77 3.27
C MET A 494 -23.90 16.74 4.32
N ASN A 495 -22.99 15.83 4.64
CA ASN A 495 -23.23 14.77 5.61
C ASN A 495 -22.66 15.10 6.99
N ASN A 496 -22.06 16.29 7.15
CA ASN A 496 -21.34 16.72 8.35
C ASN A 496 -20.33 15.66 8.82
N ALA A 497 -19.58 15.15 7.87
CA ALA A 497 -18.61 14.05 8.03
C ALA A 497 -17.35 14.32 7.20
N THR A 498 -16.39 13.43 7.25
CA THR A 498 -15.25 13.39 6.32
C THR A 498 -15.34 12.17 5.42
N ARG A 499 -14.72 12.24 4.25
CA ARG A 499 -14.63 11.13 3.29
C ARG A 499 -13.24 11.04 2.69
N CYS A 500 -12.91 9.87 2.16
CA CYS A 500 -11.72 9.69 1.36
C CYS A 500 -11.91 10.24 -0.06
N GLU A 501 -10.85 10.86 -0.56
CA GLU A 501 -10.75 11.20 -1.96
C GLU A 501 -9.54 10.53 -2.58
N LEU A 502 -9.77 9.75 -3.63
CA LEU A 502 -8.75 8.94 -4.29
C LEU A 502 -7.72 9.81 -5.02
N ILE A 503 -6.45 9.62 -4.68
CA ILE A 503 -5.31 10.22 -5.37
C ILE A 503 -4.71 9.21 -6.34
N PHE A 504 -4.21 8.08 -5.83
CA PHE A 504 -3.67 6.98 -6.61
C PHE A 504 -4.41 5.69 -6.28
N SER A 505 -4.86 4.97 -7.29
CA SER A 505 -5.55 3.70 -7.08
C SER A 505 -4.56 2.57 -6.80
N ARG A 506 -5.01 1.61 -6.03
CA ARG A 506 -4.36 0.31 -5.87
C ARG A 506 -3.95 -0.27 -7.23
N ASN A 507 -2.84 -0.97 -7.28
CA ASN A 507 -2.21 -1.53 -8.47
C ASN A 507 -1.71 -0.49 -9.50
N SER A 508 -1.80 0.83 -9.21
CA SER A 508 -1.11 1.85 -10.01
C SER A 508 0.40 1.69 -9.87
N VAL A 509 1.10 1.81 -10.97
CA VAL A 509 2.55 1.56 -11.04
C VAL A 509 3.34 2.82 -10.69
N LEU A 510 4.27 2.70 -9.78
CA LEU A 510 5.19 3.77 -9.35
C LEU A 510 6.29 4.06 -10.41
N PRO A 511 6.78 5.30 -10.52
CA PRO A 511 6.42 6.49 -9.74
C PRO A 511 5.13 7.15 -10.24
N LEU A 512 4.46 7.93 -9.38
CA LEU A 512 3.18 8.58 -9.67
C LEU A 512 3.22 10.06 -9.28
N THR A 513 2.55 10.89 -10.09
CA THR A 513 2.34 12.32 -9.83
C THR A 513 0.90 12.68 -10.12
N LYS A 514 0.27 13.46 -9.25
CA LYS A 514 -1.06 14.01 -9.45
C LYS A 514 -1.20 15.39 -8.83
N THR A 515 -1.80 16.31 -9.58
CA THR A 515 -2.21 17.61 -9.05
C THR A 515 -3.74 17.63 -8.93
N ILE A 516 -4.22 18.08 -7.78
CA ILE A 516 -5.65 18.23 -7.50
C ILE A 516 -5.91 19.65 -7.00
N TYR A 517 -7.12 20.16 -7.28
CA TYR A 517 -7.57 21.47 -6.87
C TYR A 517 -8.75 21.31 -5.91
N ARG A 518 -8.69 22.02 -4.79
CA ARG A 518 -9.73 22.01 -3.75
C ARG A 518 -10.04 23.43 -3.28
N GLU A 519 -11.20 23.59 -2.70
CA GLU A 519 -11.61 24.84 -2.08
C GLU A 519 -11.62 24.69 -0.55
N MET A 520 -11.29 25.75 0.14
CA MET A 520 -11.39 25.82 1.59
C MET A 520 -12.85 25.57 2.05
N SER A 521 -13.08 24.55 2.85
CA SER A 521 -14.40 24.20 3.40
C SER A 521 -14.89 25.20 4.46
N ARG A 522 -13.95 25.87 5.13
CA ARG A 522 -14.20 26.88 6.19
C ARG A 522 -13.17 28.00 6.12
N THR A 523 -13.51 29.12 6.75
CA THR A 523 -12.56 30.24 6.92
C THR A 523 -11.66 29.98 8.12
N ILE A 524 -10.36 30.10 7.94
CA ILE A 524 -9.34 30.05 9.00
C ILE A 524 -8.79 31.47 9.16
N ARG A 525 -8.98 32.07 10.33
CA ARG A 525 -8.55 33.44 10.62
C ARG A 525 -7.08 33.46 11.05
N LYS A 526 -6.29 34.32 10.46
CA LYS A 526 -4.90 34.53 10.84
C LYS A 526 -4.76 34.75 12.35
N GLY A 527 -3.82 34.01 12.97
CA GLY A 527 -3.52 34.13 14.40
C GLY A 527 -4.53 33.46 15.33
N SER A 528 -5.56 32.76 14.82
CA SER A 528 -6.41 31.88 15.64
C SER A 528 -5.70 30.58 16.02
N ASP A 529 -6.32 29.79 16.90
CA ASP A 529 -5.83 28.42 17.27
C ASP A 529 -6.26 27.36 16.25
N GLU A 530 -6.76 27.75 15.07
CA GLU A 530 -7.21 26.84 14.03
C GLU A 530 -6.05 26.45 13.09
N SER A 531 -6.20 25.32 12.41
CA SER A 531 -5.24 24.83 11.40
C SER A 531 -5.99 24.28 10.18
N LEU A 532 -5.38 24.40 9.00
CA LEU A 532 -5.71 23.56 7.86
C LEU A 532 -4.96 22.24 8.01
N ILE A 533 -5.70 21.14 8.05
CA ILE A 533 -5.13 19.79 8.20
C ILE A 533 -5.39 19.04 6.90
N ILE A 534 -4.35 18.49 6.31
CA ILE A 534 -4.42 17.62 5.14
C ILE A 534 -3.88 16.25 5.54
N ASN A 535 -4.78 15.28 5.71
CA ASN A 535 -4.44 13.91 6.06
C ASN A 535 -4.25 13.08 4.79
N LEU A 536 -3.05 12.47 4.63
CA LEU A 536 -2.82 11.44 3.63
C LEU A 536 -3.10 10.07 4.25
N LEU A 537 -3.85 9.26 3.52
CA LEU A 537 -4.33 7.97 3.97
C LEU A 537 -3.96 6.89 2.95
N GLU A 538 -3.59 5.71 3.45
CA GLU A 538 -3.38 4.49 2.66
C GLU A 538 -4.40 3.43 3.06
N GLY A 539 -5.15 2.89 2.09
CA GLY A 539 -6.20 1.90 2.33
C GLY A 539 -7.21 1.83 1.19
N ASP A 540 -8.50 1.72 1.50
CA ASP A 540 -9.57 1.68 0.52
C ASP A 540 -10.25 3.05 0.44
N ALA A 541 -10.14 3.71 -0.72
CA ALA A 541 -10.71 5.04 -0.95
C ALA A 541 -12.25 5.06 -0.87
N THR A 542 -12.88 3.90 -0.98
CA THR A 542 -14.34 3.76 -0.91
C THR A 542 -14.87 3.61 0.52
N GLN A 543 -13.97 3.56 1.51
CA GLN A 543 -14.29 3.38 2.92
C GLN A 543 -14.18 4.69 3.69
N HIS A 544 -14.69 4.69 4.94
CA HIS A 544 -14.56 5.83 5.83
C HIS A 544 -13.07 6.11 6.16
N PRO A 545 -12.60 7.37 6.22
CA PRO A 545 -11.21 7.71 6.50
C PRO A 545 -10.61 7.01 7.71
N SER A 546 -11.39 6.82 8.79
CA SER A 546 -10.94 6.15 10.02
C SER A 546 -10.61 4.66 9.86
N THR A 547 -11.02 4.03 8.76
CA THR A 547 -10.67 2.62 8.45
C THR A 547 -9.34 2.49 7.72
N ASN A 548 -8.80 3.60 7.24
CA ASN A 548 -7.55 3.67 6.50
C ASN A 548 -6.38 4.05 7.42
N LYS A 549 -5.16 3.83 6.96
CA LYS A 549 -3.93 4.13 7.69
C LYS A 549 -3.47 5.54 7.36
N ASN A 550 -3.17 6.35 8.36
CA ASN A 550 -2.56 7.66 8.14
C ASN A 550 -1.07 7.48 7.79
N ILE A 551 -0.65 8.06 6.66
CA ILE A 551 0.73 8.02 6.16
C ILE A 551 1.40 9.40 6.14
N GLY A 552 0.65 10.48 6.40
CA GLY A 552 1.20 11.83 6.47
C GLY A 552 0.14 12.84 6.87
N VAL A 553 0.58 13.89 7.57
CA VAL A 553 -0.28 15.01 7.98
C VAL A 553 0.44 16.31 7.68
N ILE A 554 -0.17 17.18 6.90
CA ILE A 554 0.26 18.57 6.75
C ILE A 554 -0.62 19.41 7.65
N GLU A 555 0.00 20.15 8.55
CA GLU A 555 -0.69 21.14 9.41
C GLU A 555 -0.21 22.54 9.06
N VAL A 556 -1.11 23.33 8.48
CA VAL A 556 -0.86 24.76 8.25
C VAL A 556 -1.56 25.54 9.35
N ARG A 557 -0.81 26.04 10.32
CA ARG A 557 -1.34 26.75 11.48
C ARG A 557 -1.76 28.16 11.10
N ALA A 558 -2.87 28.62 11.64
CA ALA A 558 -3.36 29.98 11.44
C ALA A 558 -2.34 31.06 11.88
N THR A 559 -1.45 30.73 12.83
CA THR A 559 -0.35 31.60 13.28
C THR A 559 0.71 31.84 12.20
N ASP A 560 0.87 30.89 11.28
CA ASP A 560 1.91 30.91 10.23
C ASP A 560 1.39 31.52 8.91
N LEU A 561 0.10 31.84 8.86
CA LEU A 561 -0.53 32.44 7.70
C LEU A 561 -0.27 33.95 7.59
N PRO A 562 0.05 34.48 6.40
CA PRO A 562 0.20 35.91 6.15
C PRO A 562 -1.14 36.66 6.16
N ALA A 563 -2.26 35.99 5.86
CA ALA A 563 -3.63 36.51 5.84
C ALA A 563 -4.65 35.42 6.17
N ASP A 564 -5.94 35.79 6.35
CA ASP A 564 -7.02 34.84 6.53
C ASP A 564 -7.17 33.93 5.29
N LEU A 565 -7.40 32.63 5.48
CA LEU A 565 -7.86 31.74 4.42
C LEU A 565 -9.40 31.72 4.42
N ILE A 566 -9.98 32.27 3.38
CA ILE A 566 -11.45 32.41 3.30
C ILE A 566 -12.07 31.13 2.72
N LYS A 567 -13.22 30.71 3.24
CA LYS A 567 -14.04 29.65 2.67
C LYS A 567 -14.26 29.87 1.16
N GLY A 568 -14.02 28.83 0.35
CA GLY A 568 -14.13 28.87 -1.10
C GLY A 568 -12.86 29.36 -1.82
N SER A 569 -11.77 29.69 -1.09
CA SER A 569 -10.48 29.95 -1.75
C SER A 569 -9.81 28.65 -2.21
N ASP A 570 -9.12 28.73 -3.36
CA ASP A 570 -8.49 27.58 -3.99
C ASP A 570 -7.23 27.13 -3.25
N VAL A 571 -7.10 25.82 -3.12
CA VAL A 571 -5.92 25.11 -2.63
C VAL A 571 -5.49 24.12 -3.71
N GLU A 572 -4.28 24.29 -4.22
CA GLU A 572 -3.66 23.35 -5.14
C GLU A 572 -2.77 22.38 -4.36
N LEU A 573 -2.95 21.08 -4.60
CA LEU A 573 -2.18 20.02 -3.99
C LEU A 573 -1.50 19.23 -5.10
N LYS A 574 -0.16 19.28 -5.17
CA LYS A 574 0.62 18.41 -6.02
C LYS A 574 1.22 17.29 -5.17
N ILE A 575 0.90 16.05 -5.51
CA ILE A 575 1.32 14.86 -4.77
C ILE A 575 2.17 14.00 -5.70
N ASP A 576 3.41 13.74 -5.29
CA ASP A 576 4.36 12.88 -5.99
C ASP A 576 4.67 11.67 -5.11
N MET A 577 4.70 10.47 -5.69
CA MET A 577 5.11 9.25 -5.01
C MET A 577 6.23 8.57 -5.78
N SER A 578 7.38 8.39 -5.12
CA SER A 578 8.58 7.80 -5.72
C SER A 578 8.46 6.27 -5.88
N GLU A 579 9.36 5.66 -6.66
CA GLU A 579 9.49 4.20 -6.74
C GLU A 579 9.73 3.52 -5.38
N SER A 580 10.34 4.23 -4.43
CA SER A 580 10.58 3.76 -3.06
C SER A 580 9.47 4.18 -2.08
N ARG A 581 8.31 4.65 -2.60
CA ARG A 581 7.14 5.06 -1.82
C ARG A 581 7.34 6.27 -0.89
N ASP A 582 8.34 7.11 -1.14
CA ASP A 582 8.40 8.42 -0.50
C ASP A 582 7.29 9.29 -1.08
N VAL A 583 6.52 9.94 -0.24
CA VAL A 583 5.43 10.82 -0.65
C VAL A 583 5.86 12.28 -0.45
N SER A 584 5.86 13.05 -1.52
CA SER A 584 6.09 14.49 -1.48
C SER A 584 4.79 15.21 -1.78
N VAL A 585 4.44 16.20 -0.98
CA VAL A 585 3.24 17.01 -1.17
C VAL A 585 3.62 18.49 -1.19
N SER A 586 3.23 19.16 -2.24
CA SER A 586 3.33 20.60 -2.42
C SER A 586 1.94 21.20 -2.31
N VAL A 587 1.71 22.07 -1.34
CA VAL A 587 0.45 22.78 -1.10
C VAL A 587 0.63 24.23 -1.52
N HIS A 588 -0.14 24.70 -2.50
CA HIS A 588 -0.18 26.10 -2.89
C HIS A 588 -1.53 26.72 -2.47
N LEU A 589 -1.46 27.73 -1.61
CA LEU A 589 -2.62 28.47 -1.13
C LEU A 589 -2.79 29.72 -2.01
N SER A 590 -3.69 29.66 -2.99
CA SER A 590 -3.86 30.69 -4.02
C SER A 590 -4.14 32.09 -3.44
N MET A 591 -4.84 32.19 -2.31
CA MET A 591 -5.20 33.47 -1.70
C MET A 591 -4.02 34.21 -1.07
N THR A 592 -3.06 33.47 -0.55
CA THR A 592 -1.87 34.02 0.14
C THR A 592 -0.59 33.92 -0.69
N ASP A 593 -0.67 33.28 -1.86
CA ASP A 593 0.47 32.93 -2.72
C ASP A 593 1.58 32.19 -1.94
N GLN A 594 1.16 31.37 -0.97
CA GLN A 594 2.06 30.61 -0.10
C GLN A 594 2.20 29.19 -0.62
N GLN A 595 3.43 28.73 -0.79
CA GLN A 595 3.75 27.34 -1.11
C GLN A 595 4.37 26.67 0.11
N ILE A 596 3.89 25.46 0.41
CA ILE A 596 4.36 24.59 1.50
C ILE A 596 4.73 23.26 0.88
N ASP A 597 5.99 22.88 1.01
CA ASP A 597 6.51 21.62 0.49
C ASP A 597 6.88 20.71 1.65
N GLU A 598 6.29 19.52 1.70
CA GLU A 598 6.54 18.49 2.71
C GLU A 598 6.89 17.17 2.06
N VAL A 599 7.87 16.48 2.63
CA VAL A 599 8.22 15.10 2.24
C VAL A 599 7.91 14.17 3.39
N PHE A 600 7.02 13.23 3.14
CA PHE A 600 6.63 12.24 4.13
C PHE A 600 7.36 10.92 3.88
N SER A 601 8.13 10.52 4.86
CA SER A 601 8.72 9.19 4.94
C SER A 601 8.43 8.62 6.33
N PRO A 602 7.14 8.40 6.68
CA PRO A 602 6.78 7.95 8.02
C PRO A 602 7.37 6.56 8.26
N THR A 603 8.06 6.41 9.39
CA THR A 603 8.72 5.15 9.76
C THR A 603 8.06 4.47 10.95
N GLN A 604 7.04 5.09 11.57
CA GLN A 604 6.41 4.57 12.78
C GLN A 604 4.91 4.81 12.82
N ARG A 605 4.17 3.82 13.33
CA ARG A 605 2.72 3.84 13.56
C ARG A 605 2.42 3.37 14.98
N TYR A 606 1.58 4.09 15.70
CA TYR A 606 1.15 3.73 17.05
C TYR A 606 -0.23 3.06 17.03
N VAL A 607 -0.36 1.92 17.72
CA VAL A 607 -1.64 1.23 17.98
C VAL A 607 -1.86 1.16 19.49
N SER A 608 -2.89 1.86 19.97
CA SER A 608 -3.30 1.82 21.40
C SER A 608 -4.29 0.69 21.64
N LEU A 609 -3.98 -0.21 22.56
CA LEU A 609 -4.87 -1.33 22.89
C LEU A 609 -6.19 -0.85 23.49
N THR A 610 -6.16 0.21 24.33
CA THR A 610 -7.37 0.81 24.89
C THR A 610 -8.27 1.37 23.79
N LYS A 611 -7.71 2.21 22.91
CA LYS A 611 -8.45 2.76 21.77
C LYS A 611 -8.98 1.66 20.86
N LEU A 612 -8.21 0.61 20.62
CA LEU A 612 -8.61 -0.53 19.79
C LEU A 612 -9.83 -1.27 20.38
N ARG A 613 -9.86 -1.45 21.71
CA ARG A 613 -11.01 -2.05 22.41
C ARG A 613 -12.27 -1.21 22.26
N ASP A 614 -12.15 0.10 22.44
CA ASP A 614 -13.27 1.03 22.29
C ASP A 614 -13.82 1.01 20.87
N GLU A 615 -12.95 1.06 19.86
CA GLU A 615 -13.32 0.99 18.45
C GLU A 615 -13.99 -0.34 18.06
N ILE A 616 -13.51 -1.49 18.60
CA ILE A 616 -14.14 -2.80 18.36
C ILE A 616 -15.50 -2.85 19.05
N GLN A 617 -15.65 -2.26 20.24
CA GLN A 617 -16.92 -2.19 20.94
C GLN A 617 -17.95 -1.34 20.19
N GLU A 618 -17.54 -0.18 19.65
CA GLU A 618 -18.39 0.66 18.80
C GLU A 618 -18.85 -0.08 17.56
N LEU A 619 -17.90 -0.73 16.85
CA LEU A 619 -18.18 -1.52 15.66
C LEU A 619 -19.18 -2.66 15.96
N ARG A 620 -19.02 -3.36 17.10
CA ARG A 620 -19.96 -4.38 17.56
C ARG A 620 -21.36 -3.78 17.81
N GLY A 621 -21.43 -2.63 18.49
CA GLY A 621 -22.70 -1.94 18.74
C GLY A 621 -23.42 -1.55 17.45
N GLN A 622 -22.67 -1.09 16.44
CA GLN A 622 -23.22 -0.79 15.11
C GLN A 622 -23.75 -2.05 14.40
N LEU A 623 -23.02 -3.15 14.43
CA LEU A 623 -23.43 -4.42 13.85
C LEU A 623 -24.67 -5.00 14.52
N ASP A 624 -24.72 -4.96 15.87
CA ASP A 624 -25.91 -5.39 16.64
C ASP A 624 -27.15 -4.54 16.29
N PHE A 625 -26.98 -3.22 16.16
CA PHE A 625 -28.06 -2.31 15.74
C PHE A 625 -28.55 -2.61 14.33
N ASP A 626 -27.64 -2.80 13.37
CA ASP A 626 -28.00 -3.08 11.97
C ASP A 626 -28.66 -4.45 11.82
N LEU A 627 -28.24 -5.45 12.60
CA LEU A 627 -28.88 -6.77 12.67
C LEU A 627 -30.32 -6.68 13.18
N GLN A 628 -30.54 -5.94 14.29
CA GLN A 628 -31.88 -5.75 14.83
C GLN A 628 -32.81 -5.06 13.83
N LYS A 629 -32.28 -4.06 13.11
CA LYS A 629 -33.02 -3.35 12.08
C LYS A 629 -33.38 -4.24 10.89
N ALA A 630 -32.43 -5.10 10.43
CA ALA A 630 -32.70 -6.05 9.36
C ALA A 630 -33.77 -7.08 9.75
N LEU A 631 -33.73 -7.57 10.99
CA LEU A 631 -34.77 -8.47 11.53
C LEU A 631 -36.15 -7.79 11.64
N GLN A 632 -36.18 -6.53 12.08
CA GLN A 632 -37.44 -5.75 12.14
C GLN A 632 -38.05 -5.49 10.75
N ASN A 633 -37.20 -5.37 9.73
CA ASN A 633 -37.60 -5.16 8.35
C ASN A 633 -37.89 -6.47 7.59
N GLU A 634 -37.77 -7.64 8.24
CA GLU A 634 -37.95 -8.96 7.63
C GLU A 634 -36.91 -9.26 6.52
N GLU A 635 -35.70 -8.63 6.57
CA GLU A 635 -34.61 -8.81 5.63
C GLU A 635 -33.75 -10.01 6.04
N TYR A 636 -34.26 -11.23 5.93
CA TYR A 636 -33.65 -12.43 6.52
C TYR A 636 -32.28 -12.80 5.95
N GLU A 637 -32.05 -12.59 4.66
CA GLU A 637 -30.75 -12.85 4.02
C GLU A 637 -29.67 -11.88 4.54
N THR A 638 -30.00 -10.60 4.61
CA THR A 638 -29.17 -9.55 5.20
C THR A 638 -28.90 -9.81 6.68
N ALA A 639 -29.95 -10.23 7.43
CA ALA A 639 -29.80 -10.56 8.83
C ALA A 639 -28.86 -11.76 9.06
N ALA A 640 -28.89 -12.77 8.20
CA ALA A 640 -28.00 -13.92 8.29
C ALA A 640 -26.52 -13.51 8.07
N GLN A 641 -26.26 -12.66 7.08
CA GLN A 641 -24.90 -12.12 6.82
C GLN A 641 -24.43 -11.23 7.98
N LEU A 642 -25.30 -10.36 8.50
CA LEU A 642 -24.99 -9.51 9.66
C LEU A 642 -24.75 -10.32 10.93
N GLN A 643 -25.47 -11.44 11.12
CA GLN A 643 -25.28 -12.33 12.27
C GLN A 643 -23.86 -12.92 12.27
N GLU A 644 -23.35 -13.34 11.11
CA GLU A 644 -21.97 -13.82 10.99
C GLU A 644 -20.96 -12.73 11.39
N LEU A 645 -21.17 -11.49 10.93
CA LEU A 645 -20.27 -10.37 11.29
C LEU A 645 -20.37 -10.03 12.78
N VAL A 646 -21.57 -10.09 13.39
CA VAL A 646 -21.77 -9.91 14.83
C VAL A 646 -21.00 -10.96 15.63
N ASP A 647 -21.06 -12.22 15.21
CA ASP A 647 -20.37 -13.31 15.91
C ASP A 647 -18.84 -13.14 15.79
N ARG A 648 -18.35 -12.72 14.63
CA ARG A 648 -16.94 -12.35 14.44
C ARG A 648 -16.52 -11.14 15.27
N ALA A 649 -17.35 -10.10 15.33
CA ALA A 649 -17.11 -8.93 16.18
C ALA A 649 -17.05 -9.29 17.67
N ARG A 650 -17.92 -10.20 18.09
CA ARG A 650 -17.95 -10.70 19.49
C ARG A 650 -16.66 -11.46 19.81
N LYS A 651 -16.23 -12.39 18.94
CA LYS A 651 -14.97 -13.12 19.09
C LYS A 651 -13.77 -12.15 19.15
N LEU A 652 -13.75 -11.17 18.25
CA LEU A 652 -12.69 -10.16 18.19
C LEU A 652 -12.67 -9.28 19.46
N TYR A 653 -13.84 -8.90 19.98
CA TYR A 653 -13.93 -8.12 21.21
C TYR A 653 -13.41 -8.90 22.43
N GLU A 654 -13.75 -10.19 22.55
CA GLU A 654 -13.26 -11.04 23.64
C GLU A 654 -11.73 -11.22 23.55
N GLN A 655 -11.19 -11.43 22.37
CA GLN A 655 -9.73 -11.46 22.14
C GLN A 655 -9.08 -10.13 22.55
N ALA A 656 -9.61 -8.99 22.08
CA ALA A 656 -9.10 -7.68 22.46
C ALA A 656 -9.18 -7.40 23.98
N ARG A 657 -10.20 -7.95 24.64
CA ARG A 657 -10.37 -7.82 26.10
C ARG A 657 -9.35 -8.63 26.88
N GLN A 658 -8.99 -9.82 26.38
CA GLN A 658 -8.00 -10.71 26.98
C GLN A 658 -6.57 -10.27 26.69
N ALA A 659 -6.31 -9.59 25.56
CA ALA A 659 -5.01 -9.10 25.19
C ALA A 659 -4.42 -8.20 26.28
N GLN A 660 -3.19 -8.45 26.67
CA GLN A 660 -2.48 -7.68 27.70
C GLN A 660 -1.53 -6.67 27.03
N PRO A 661 -1.31 -5.50 27.64
CA PRO A 661 -0.34 -4.51 27.12
C PRO A 661 1.09 -5.06 27.03
N ASP A 662 1.43 -5.98 27.91
CA ASP A 662 2.78 -6.56 28.06
C ASP A 662 2.92 -7.95 27.41
N THR A 663 2.05 -8.32 26.45
CA THR A 663 2.20 -9.58 25.72
C THR A 663 3.39 -9.55 24.77
N LEU A 664 4.07 -10.70 24.64
CA LEU A 664 5.23 -10.89 23.78
C LEU A 664 4.86 -11.14 22.32
N THR A 665 3.55 -11.14 22.02
CA THR A 665 3.00 -11.47 20.68
C THR A 665 2.66 -10.22 19.88
N ASP A 666 2.35 -10.40 18.57
CA ASP A 666 1.86 -9.34 17.69
C ASP A 666 0.34 -9.16 17.77
N GLU A 667 -0.31 -9.75 18.78
CA GLU A 667 -1.76 -9.86 18.92
C GLU A 667 -2.50 -8.53 18.70
N LYS A 668 -2.00 -7.41 19.27
CA LYS A 668 -2.66 -6.11 19.11
C LYS A 668 -2.68 -5.61 17.65
N TYR A 669 -1.67 -5.94 16.86
CA TYR A 669 -1.62 -5.57 15.43
C TYR A 669 -2.51 -6.48 14.60
N GLN A 670 -2.56 -7.77 14.93
CA GLN A 670 -3.51 -8.72 14.32
C GLN A 670 -4.95 -8.32 14.60
N LEU A 671 -5.25 -7.88 15.84
CA LEU A 671 -6.56 -7.37 16.24
C LEU A 671 -6.93 -6.07 15.50
N ASP A 672 -5.99 -5.13 15.33
CA ASP A 672 -6.22 -3.89 14.56
C ASP A 672 -6.53 -4.20 13.09
N GLU A 673 -5.80 -5.14 12.49
CA GLU A 673 -6.06 -5.55 11.12
C GLU A 673 -7.39 -6.30 10.98
N ALA A 674 -7.70 -7.21 11.90
CA ALA A 674 -8.98 -7.91 11.93
C ALA A 674 -10.16 -6.95 12.12
N LYS A 675 -10.02 -5.94 12.98
CA LYS A 675 -11.01 -4.86 13.14
C LYS A 675 -11.24 -4.11 11.82
N ARG A 676 -10.17 -3.73 11.13
CA ARG A 676 -10.28 -3.02 9.83
C ARG A 676 -10.97 -3.88 8.78
N LYS A 677 -10.63 -5.18 8.71
CA LYS A 677 -11.32 -6.14 7.81
C LYS A 677 -12.81 -6.24 8.15
N LEU A 678 -13.14 -6.33 9.43
CA LEU A 678 -14.54 -6.39 9.89
C LEU A 678 -15.30 -5.09 9.58
N ALA A 679 -14.69 -3.93 9.83
CA ALA A 679 -15.28 -2.64 9.50
C ALA A 679 -15.55 -2.51 7.99
N ARG A 680 -14.60 -2.90 7.14
CA ARG A 680 -14.78 -2.93 5.68
C ARG A 680 -15.96 -3.83 5.28
N GLN A 681 -16.11 -4.99 5.90
CA GLN A 681 -17.22 -5.91 5.63
C GLN A 681 -18.56 -5.35 6.07
N LEU A 682 -18.64 -4.66 7.22
CA LEU A 682 -19.86 -3.99 7.65
C LEU A 682 -20.39 -3.02 6.58
N TYR A 683 -19.49 -2.24 5.97
CA TYR A 683 -19.88 -1.27 4.95
C TYR A 683 -20.27 -1.91 3.60
N THR A 684 -19.90 -3.17 3.35
CA THR A 684 -20.26 -3.92 2.14
C THR A 684 -21.47 -4.83 2.30
N THR A 685 -21.89 -5.11 3.55
CA THR A 685 -22.96 -6.05 3.92
C THR A 685 -24.07 -5.32 4.71
N GLY A 686 -25.29 -5.81 4.64
CA GLY A 686 -26.36 -5.33 5.52
C GLY A 686 -27.23 -4.23 4.95
N PRO A 687 -27.93 -3.42 5.81
CA PRO A 687 -28.82 -2.32 5.40
C PRO A 687 -28.17 -1.30 4.47
N VAL A 688 -26.85 -1.37 4.33
CA VAL A 688 -26.08 -0.69 3.30
C VAL A 688 -26.55 -1.09 1.89
N SER A 689 -27.00 -2.33 1.65
CA SER A 689 -27.52 -2.71 0.33
C SER A 689 -28.79 -1.92 0.00
N ASN A 690 -29.69 -1.69 0.98
CA ASN A 690 -30.85 -0.83 0.81
C ASN A 690 -30.46 0.65 0.69
N ARG A 691 -29.43 1.10 1.37
CA ARG A 691 -28.84 2.43 1.15
C ARG A 691 -28.28 2.55 -0.26
N VAL A 692 -27.55 1.55 -0.73
CA VAL A 692 -27.02 1.51 -2.11
C VAL A 692 -28.14 1.62 -3.12
N ILE A 693 -29.21 0.83 -2.98
CA ILE A 693 -30.37 0.87 -3.90
C ILE A 693 -31.00 2.28 -3.88
N ARG A 694 -31.29 2.81 -2.68
CA ARG A 694 -31.85 4.17 -2.54
C ARG A 694 -30.92 5.25 -3.08
N THR A 695 -29.61 5.14 -2.88
CA THR A 695 -28.65 6.10 -3.38
C THR A 695 -28.55 6.01 -4.91
N LYS A 696 -28.60 4.80 -5.49
CA LYS A 696 -28.72 4.61 -6.96
C LYS A 696 -30.00 5.22 -7.51
N GLU A 697 -31.14 4.99 -6.89
CA GLU A 697 -32.42 5.59 -7.28
C GLU A 697 -32.35 7.13 -7.27
N ARG A 698 -31.79 7.71 -6.20
CA ARG A 698 -31.57 9.15 -6.09
C ARG A 698 -30.60 9.66 -7.18
N TYR A 699 -29.52 8.96 -7.44
CA TYR A 699 -28.59 9.28 -8.50
C TYR A 699 -29.28 9.33 -9.87
N TYR A 700 -29.98 8.25 -10.23
CA TYR A 700 -30.67 8.17 -11.52
C TYR A 700 -31.75 9.28 -11.66
N GLY A 701 -32.44 9.61 -10.59
CA GLY A 701 -33.39 10.70 -10.59
C GLY A 701 -32.77 12.09 -10.84
N LEU A 702 -31.57 12.36 -10.29
CA LEU A 702 -30.84 13.60 -10.58
C LEU A 702 -30.25 13.59 -12.00
N MET A 703 -29.70 12.46 -12.44
CA MET A 703 -29.15 12.30 -13.79
C MET A 703 -30.21 12.50 -14.88
N GLU A 704 -31.42 11.95 -14.67
CA GLU A 704 -32.55 12.18 -15.59
C GLU A 704 -32.86 13.68 -15.70
N SER A 705 -32.94 14.40 -14.59
CA SER A 705 -33.14 15.85 -14.59
C SER A 705 -32.03 16.60 -15.33
N LEU A 706 -30.77 16.28 -15.02
CA LEU A 706 -29.59 16.88 -15.66
C LEU A 706 -29.55 16.66 -17.18
N GLN A 707 -29.84 15.43 -17.61
CA GLN A 707 -29.87 15.08 -19.01
C GLN A 707 -31.00 15.81 -19.76
N ASN A 708 -32.19 15.87 -19.16
CA ASN A 708 -33.33 16.62 -19.71
C ASN A 708 -32.99 18.11 -19.81
N TRP A 709 -32.41 18.72 -18.77
CA TRP A 709 -32.01 20.13 -18.86
C TRP A 709 -30.91 20.36 -19.92
N ALA A 710 -29.92 19.50 -19.97
CA ALA A 710 -28.86 19.59 -20.97
C ALA A 710 -29.38 19.49 -22.43
N HIS A 711 -30.48 18.77 -22.61
CA HIS A 711 -31.14 18.66 -23.93
C HIS A 711 -32.03 19.84 -24.23
N THR A 712 -32.75 20.37 -23.24
CA THR A 712 -33.81 21.37 -23.45
C THR A 712 -33.34 22.81 -23.29
N LEU A 713 -32.38 23.08 -22.39
CA LEU A 713 -31.94 24.43 -22.05
C LEU A 713 -30.62 24.78 -22.71
N GLN A 714 -30.61 25.73 -23.63
CA GLN A 714 -29.38 26.19 -24.29
C GLN A 714 -28.49 27.06 -23.37
N GLU A 715 -29.05 27.57 -22.29
CA GLU A 715 -28.39 28.50 -21.34
C GLU A 715 -27.44 27.81 -20.39
N ILE A 716 -27.41 26.47 -20.29
CA ILE A 716 -26.49 25.76 -19.41
C ILE A 716 -25.06 26.03 -19.86
N PRO A 717 -24.20 26.56 -18.95
CA PRO A 717 -22.82 26.87 -19.30
C PRO A 717 -22.03 25.65 -19.80
N PRO A 718 -21.04 25.84 -20.69
CA PRO A 718 -20.27 24.74 -21.28
C PRO A 718 -19.62 23.82 -20.24
N LYS A 719 -19.10 24.40 -19.16
CA LYS A 719 -18.48 23.64 -18.06
C LYS A 719 -19.45 22.63 -17.43
N GLN A 720 -20.67 23.06 -17.12
CA GLN A 720 -21.67 22.17 -16.53
C GLN A 720 -22.11 21.08 -17.52
N ARG A 721 -22.18 21.38 -18.81
CA ARG A 721 -22.45 20.35 -19.83
C ARG A 721 -21.37 19.28 -19.89
N GLU A 722 -20.12 19.69 -19.80
CA GLU A 722 -18.98 18.79 -19.75
C GLU A 722 -19.01 17.90 -18.49
N GLU A 723 -19.30 18.48 -17.33
CA GLU A 723 -19.44 17.74 -16.05
C GLU A 723 -20.60 16.73 -16.11
N ILE A 724 -21.73 17.07 -16.73
CA ILE A 724 -22.86 16.15 -16.95
C ILE A 724 -22.44 14.98 -17.85
N GLN A 725 -21.67 15.26 -18.90
CA GLN A 725 -21.17 14.20 -19.80
C GLN A 725 -20.17 13.28 -19.08
N GLN A 726 -19.25 13.82 -18.27
CA GLN A 726 -18.32 13.05 -17.46
C GLN A 726 -19.03 12.14 -16.46
N LEU A 727 -20.10 12.62 -15.83
CA LEU A 727 -20.94 11.80 -14.93
C LEU A 727 -21.54 10.60 -15.67
N LYS A 728 -22.01 10.81 -16.91
CA LYS A 728 -22.59 9.76 -17.75
C LYS A 728 -21.54 8.73 -18.18
N ASP A 729 -20.34 9.19 -18.54
CA ASP A 729 -19.26 8.32 -18.99
C ASP A 729 -18.73 7.43 -17.86
N ASN A 730 -18.69 7.96 -16.63
CA ASN A 730 -18.24 7.23 -15.43
C ASN A 730 -19.33 6.34 -14.79
N GLU A 731 -20.60 6.51 -15.18
CA GLU A 731 -21.75 5.80 -14.57
C GLU A 731 -21.63 4.27 -14.59
N PRO A 732 -21.23 3.61 -15.73
CA PRO A 732 -21.20 2.16 -15.81
C PRO A 732 -20.22 1.52 -14.79
N GLU A 733 -19.10 2.18 -14.54
CA GLU A 733 -18.11 1.73 -13.57
C GLU A 733 -18.52 2.06 -12.14
N ALA A 734 -18.92 3.30 -11.89
CA ALA A 734 -19.27 3.79 -10.56
C ALA A 734 -20.50 3.09 -9.96
N MET A 735 -21.49 2.75 -10.81
CA MET A 735 -22.75 2.10 -10.41
C MET A 735 -22.69 0.57 -10.45
N ARG A 736 -21.54 -0.02 -10.82
CA ARG A 736 -21.36 -1.48 -10.86
C ARG A 736 -21.28 -2.07 -9.45
N GLY A 737 -22.09 -3.08 -9.18
CA GLY A 737 -22.11 -3.78 -7.89
C GLY A 737 -22.78 -3.00 -6.76
N ASN A 738 -22.53 -3.42 -5.53
CA ASN A 738 -23.17 -2.91 -4.31
C ASN A 738 -22.21 -2.17 -3.36
N ASN A 739 -21.12 -1.59 -3.87
CA ASN A 739 -20.24 -0.79 -3.05
C ASN A 739 -20.88 0.56 -2.74
N TYR A 740 -21.34 0.74 -1.49
CA TYR A 740 -22.05 1.93 -1.03
C TYR A 740 -21.24 3.22 -1.26
N PHE A 741 -19.97 3.22 -0.87
CA PHE A 741 -19.14 4.43 -0.94
C PHE A 741 -18.83 4.86 -2.38
N ARG A 742 -18.63 3.91 -3.29
CA ARG A 742 -18.48 4.22 -4.72
C ARG A 742 -19.75 4.86 -5.27
N VAL A 743 -20.91 4.27 -4.95
CA VAL A 743 -22.21 4.76 -5.38
C VAL A 743 -22.50 6.13 -4.73
N GLU A 744 -22.20 6.29 -3.44
CA GLU A 744 -22.38 7.55 -2.70
C GLU A 744 -21.45 8.65 -3.23
N SER A 745 -20.18 8.35 -3.50
CA SER A 745 -19.24 9.30 -4.11
C SER A 745 -19.73 9.80 -5.46
N GLN A 746 -20.24 8.89 -6.31
CA GLN A 746 -20.81 9.25 -7.61
C GLN A 746 -22.11 10.05 -7.44
N TYR A 747 -22.96 9.69 -6.48
CA TYR A 747 -24.17 10.44 -6.15
C TYR A 747 -23.84 11.84 -5.64
N ALA A 748 -22.87 11.97 -4.74
CA ALA A 748 -22.42 13.26 -4.22
C ALA A 748 -21.86 14.16 -5.34
N HIS A 749 -21.11 13.55 -6.28
CA HIS A 749 -20.64 14.27 -7.48
C HIS A 749 -21.81 14.71 -8.36
N CYS A 750 -22.75 13.82 -8.65
CA CYS A 750 -23.95 14.13 -9.42
C CYS A 750 -24.77 15.26 -8.76
N ARG A 751 -24.96 15.21 -7.44
CA ARG A 751 -25.67 16.23 -6.67
C ARG A 751 -24.99 17.60 -6.75
N ARG A 752 -23.66 17.64 -6.70
CA ARG A 752 -22.87 18.87 -6.86
C ARG A 752 -23.06 19.46 -8.27
N VAL A 753 -22.96 18.65 -9.30
CA VAL A 753 -23.18 19.08 -10.68
C VAL A 753 -24.62 19.58 -10.86
N TYR A 754 -25.61 18.90 -10.23
CA TYR A 754 -27.01 19.32 -10.23
C TYR A 754 -27.18 20.71 -9.61
N HIS A 755 -26.64 20.93 -8.41
CA HIS A 755 -26.70 22.23 -7.72
C HIS A 755 -25.98 23.33 -8.53
N ASN A 756 -24.81 23.06 -9.05
CA ASN A 756 -24.08 24.01 -9.88
C ASN A 756 -24.86 24.36 -11.16
N THR A 757 -25.49 23.37 -11.79
CA THR A 757 -26.34 23.61 -12.97
C THR A 757 -27.50 24.53 -12.63
N VAL A 758 -28.16 24.33 -11.50
CA VAL A 758 -29.23 25.23 -11.00
C VAL A 758 -28.68 26.64 -10.75
N LEU A 759 -27.57 26.76 -10.03
CA LEU A 759 -27.01 28.06 -9.61
C LEU A 759 -26.52 28.92 -10.80
N TYR A 760 -25.99 28.27 -11.85
CA TYR A 760 -25.37 28.99 -12.96
C TYR A 760 -26.24 29.05 -14.22
N THR A 761 -27.46 28.50 -14.20
CA THR A 761 -28.42 28.59 -15.28
C THR A 761 -29.56 29.57 -14.90
N PRO A 762 -29.67 30.76 -15.50
CA PRO A 762 -30.61 31.81 -15.11
C PRO A 762 -32.06 31.32 -14.93
N THR A 763 -32.56 30.58 -15.90
CA THR A 763 -33.93 30.06 -15.87
C THR A 763 -34.15 29.08 -14.70
N LEU A 764 -33.20 28.18 -14.44
CA LEU A 764 -33.30 27.22 -13.34
C LEU A 764 -33.17 27.94 -11.98
N LEU A 765 -32.25 28.87 -11.85
CA LEU A 765 -32.06 29.66 -10.63
C LEU A 765 -33.32 30.43 -10.26
N ALA A 766 -33.96 31.10 -11.21
CA ALA A 766 -35.22 31.81 -11.01
C ALA A 766 -36.34 30.86 -10.61
N TYR A 767 -36.47 29.72 -11.30
CA TYR A 767 -37.48 28.70 -11.00
C TYR A 767 -37.33 28.15 -9.56
N PHE A 768 -36.15 27.71 -9.20
CA PHE A 768 -35.90 27.17 -7.86
C PHE A 768 -36.02 28.25 -6.76
N PHE A 769 -35.63 29.48 -7.03
CA PHE A 769 -35.86 30.60 -6.11
C PHE A 769 -37.36 30.76 -5.80
N HIS A 770 -38.25 30.73 -6.79
CA HIS A 770 -39.69 30.83 -6.60
C HIS A 770 -40.26 29.70 -5.75
N ILE A 771 -39.75 28.45 -5.94
CA ILE A 771 -40.15 27.32 -5.13
C ILE A 771 -39.80 27.56 -3.65
N TYR A 772 -38.56 27.97 -3.38
CA TYR A 772 -38.12 28.25 -2.01
C TYR A 772 -38.80 29.48 -1.38
N ALA A 773 -39.08 30.48 -2.18
CA ALA A 773 -39.86 31.66 -1.74
C ALA A 773 -41.33 31.31 -1.36
N GLY A 774 -41.87 30.25 -1.96
CA GLY A 774 -43.22 29.76 -1.70
C GLY A 774 -43.35 28.81 -0.51
N LEU A 775 -42.25 28.50 0.21
CA LEU A 775 -42.29 27.59 1.38
C LEU A 775 -43.04 28.24 2.56
N SER A 776 -43.68 27.40 3.38
CA SER A 776 -44.39 27.85 4.59
C SER A 776 -43.42 28.32 5.67
N PRO A 777 -43.88 29.20 6.61
CA PRO A 777 -43.04 29.69 7.71
C PRO A 777 -42.41 28.62 8.56
N GLN A 778 -43.03 27.45 8.68
CA GLN A 778 -42.59 26.33 9.50
C GLN A 778 -41.40 25.56 8.85
N GLU A 779 -41.19 25.75 7.56
CA GLU A 779 -40.11 25.09 6.79
C GLU A 779 -38.79 25.84 6.87
N PHE A 780 -38.75 27.02 7.52
CA PHE A 780 -37.54 27.78 7.78
C PHE A 780 -37.10 27.71 9.24
N THR A 781 -35.79 27.77 9.46
CA THR A 781 -35.16 27.89 10.78
C THR A 781 -35.34 29.31 11.35
N ASP A 782 -35.28 30.32 10.47
CA ASP A 782 -35.55 31.73 10.78
C ASP A 782 -36.38 32.34 9.65
N TYR A 783 -37.68 32.42 9.86
CA TYR A 783 -38.60 32.92 8.82
C TYR A 783 -38.48 34.42 8.57
N GLN A 784 -38.17 35.22 9.62
CA GLN A 784 -37.99 36.65 9.43
C GLN A 784 -36.81 36.98 8.51
N ARG A 785 -35.73 36.26 8.71
CA ARG A 785 -34.54 36.37 7.88
C ARG A 785 -34.80 35.83 6.47
N ALA A 786 -35.55 34.73 6.35
CA ALA A 786 -35.93 34.18 5.04
C ALA A 786 -36.80 35.16 4.26
N GLN A 787 -37.79 35.81 4.91
CA GLN A 787 -38.60 36.87 4.27
C GLN A 787 -37.76 38.03 3.74
N ALA A 788 -36.74 38.47 4.47
CA ALA A 788 -35.86 39.55 4.03
C ALA A 788 -35.12 39.14 2.76
N GLU A 789 -34.57 37.89 2.72
CA GLU A 789 -33.91 37.36 1.54
C GLU A 789 -34.86 37.16 0.37
N ILE A 790 -36.08 36.69 0.59
CA ILE A 790 -37.10 36.56 -0.47
C ILE A 790 -37.39 37.89 -1.13
N LYS A 791 -37.66 38.96 -0.36
CA LYS A 791 -37.88 40.30 -0.90
C LYS A 791 -36.66 40.83 -1.68
N ARG A 792 -35.48 40.49 -1.23
CA ARG A 792 -34.23 40.86 -1.92
C ARG A 792 -34.09 40.08 -3.25
N GLY A 793 -34.44 38.82 -3.26
CA GLY A 793 -34.41 37.95 -4.45
C GLY A 793 -35.43 38.38 -5.51
N GLU A 794 -36.66 38.74 -5.11
CA GLU A 794 -37.67 39.32 -6.00
C GLU A 794 -37.16 40.59 -6.72
N LYS A 795 -36.50 41.49 -5.97
CA LYS A 795 -35.90 42.72 -6.55
C LYS A 795 -34.72 42.38 -7.47
N ALA A 796 -33.95 41.37 -7.18
CA ALA A 796 -32.84 40.91 -8.03
C ALA A 796 -33.38 40.32 -9.33
N LEU A 797 -34.50 39.55 -9.31
CA LEU A 797 -35.18 39.01 -10.47
C LEU A 797 -35.73 40.11 -11.37
N ASP A 798 -36.44 41.11 -10.80
CA ASP A 798 -36.98 42.29 -11.54
C ASP A 798 -35.88 43.02 -12.31
N ARG A 799 -34.66 43.05 -11.77
CA ARG A 799 -33.47 43.68 -12.37
C ARG A 799 -32.64 42.77 -13.23
N GLN A 800 -33.02 41.50 -13.37
CA GLN A 800 -32.25 40.43 -14.03
C GLN A 800 -30.81 40.28 -13.48
N ASN A 801 -30.62 40.59 -12.20
CA ASN A 801 -29.32 40.47 -11.51
C ASN A 801 -29.16 39.06 -10.92
N TYR A 802 -28.74 38.14 -11.77
CA TYR A 802 -28.61 36.73 -11.40
C TYR A 802 -27.45 36.43 -10.43
N ASP A 803 -26.44 37.28 -10.34
CA ASP A 803 -25.36 37.15 -9.38
C ASP A 803 -25.85 37.45 -7.95
N GLU A 804 -26.66 38.51 -7.80
CA GLU A 804 -27.31 38.82 -6.52
C GLU A 804 -28.34 37.73 -6.16
N LEU A 805 -29.12 37.28 -7.13
CA LEU A 805 -30.11 36.23 -6.94
C LEU A 805 -29.47 34.92 -6.44
N ARG A 806 -28.30 34.57 -6.97
CA ARG A 806 -27.52 33.40 -6.55
C ARG A 806 -27.13 33.48 -5.07
N GLY A 807 -26.61 34.62 -4.63
CA GLY A 807 -26.28 34.86 -3.23
C GLY A 807 -27.52 34.74 -2.32
N VAL A 808 -28.61 35.31 -2.75
CA VAL A 808 -29.89 35.21 -2.03
C VAL A 808 -30.39 33.78 -1.92
N PHE A 809 -30.33 33.04 -3.04
CA PHE A 809 -30.81 31.66 -3.08
C PHE A 809 -29.95 30.74 -2.18
N LEU A 810 -28.65 30.93 -2.15
CA LEU A 810 -27.75 30.20 -1.23
C LEU A 810 -28.09 30.48 0.26
N ASN A 811 -28.43 31.76 0.57
CA ASN A 811 -28.87 32.12 1.91
C ASN A 811 -30.21 31.46 2.29
N LEU A 812 -31.16 31.40 1.36
CA LEU A 812 -32.46 30.73 1.55
C LEU A 812 -32.29 29.21 1.74
N LEU A 813 -31.41 28.57 0.98
CA LEU A 813 -31.05 27.16 1.18
C LEU A 813 -30.52 26.90 2.59
N GLY A 814 -29.64 27.78 3.11
CA GLY A 814 -29.13 27.68 4.48
C GLY A 814 -30.18 27.90 5.59
N LEU A 815 -31.31 28.53 5.27
CA LEU A 815 -32.42 28.77 6.21
C LEU A 815 -33.54 27.72 6.13
N ALA A 816 -33.58 26.89 5.07
CA ALA A 816 -34.58 25.83 4.94
C ALA A 816 -34.24 24.63 5.85
N LYS A 817 -35.23 24.12 6.59
CA LYS A 817 -35.09 23.03 7.58
C LYS A 817 -34.84 21.66 6.96
N ASN A 818 -35.35 21.40 5.77
CA ASN A 818 -35.23 20.11 5.12
C ASN A 818 -35.17 20.23 3.60
N THR A 819 -33.97 20.34 3.06
CA THR A 819 -33.74 20.46 1.62
C THR A 819 -34.07 19.18 0.84
N GLU A 820 -33.94 17.98 1.44
CA GLU A 820 -34.25 16.70 0.78
C GLU A 820 -35.77 16.52 0.50
N VAL A 821 -36.60 16.92 1.44
CA VAL A 821 -38.07 16.85 1.27
C VAL A 821 -38.54 17.84 0.19
N ILE A 822 -37.84 18.96 0.07
CA ILE A 822 -38.14 20.00 -0.93
C ILE A 822 -37.78 19.50 -2.32
N GLU A 823 -36.61 18.87 -2.45
CA GLU A 823 -36.17 18.25 -3.73
C GLU A 823 -37.15 17.13 -4.18
N THR A 824 -37.73 16.39 -3.25
CA THR A 824 -38.75 15.37 -3.55
C THR A 824 -40.09 15.97 -3.99
N ARG A 825 -40.51 17.13 -3.42
CA ARG A 825 -41.70 17.86 -3.83
C ARG A 825 -41.58 18.48 -5.24
N ILE A 826 -40.36 18.90 -5.62
CA ILE A 826 -40.04 19.46 -6.93
C ILE A 826 -40.28 18.42 -8.04
N LYS A 827 -39.97 17.14 -7.80
CA LYS A 827 -40.23 16.04 -8.75
C LYS A 827 -41.71 15.81 -9.05
N GLY A 828 -42.63 16.23 -8.12
CA GLY A 828 -44.06 16.08 -8.29
C GLY A 828 -44.75 17.20 -9.06
N THR A 829 -44.08 18.26 -9.49
CA THR A 829 -44.69 19.46 -10.10
C THR A 829 -44.72 19.44 -11.64
N GLY A 830 -44.32 18.38 -12.34
CA GLY A 830 -44.55 18.22 -13.77
C GLY A 830 -43.65 19.03 -14.71
N LEU A 831 -42.59 19.67 -14.20
CA LEU A 831 -41.48 20.24 -14.97
C LEU A 831 -40.37 19.20 -15.02
N GLY A 832 -40.56 18.19 -15.84
CA GLY A 832 -39.59 17.20 -16.22
C GLY A 832 -38.85 17.61 -17.49
#